data_e158fef2629e1a9bd429c89b3630aad8
#
_entry.id   e158fef2629e1a9bd429c89b3630aad8
#
_cell.length_a   1.000
_cell.length_b   1.000
_cell.length_c   1.000
_cell.angle_alpha   90.00
_cell.angle_beta   90.00
_cell.angle_gamma   90.00
#
_symmetry.space_group_name_H-M   'P 1'
#
loop_
_entity.id
_entity.type
_entity.pdbx_description
1 polymer ?
#
loop_
_entity_poly.entity_id
_entity_poly.type
_entity_poly.pdbx_seq_one_letter_code
_entity_poly.pdbx_strand_id
1 'polypeptide(L)'
;MLNASDANKPREIQIGLPSEDVTVYENGLPAVYSSSVHKLSAHWRSDASLKGTDLMTPSESAIKTGNIAYAVSAFSELGEKKFSGKLNYKANHFGMQNFDLNLSGGIGNNWLYTAGMYQNFDPGSFKLRFTDYADRTQIYHLGLTRILNGGKGHISLLYKYSNSKNPGNFANAAPFIYAGDGSIKKLAGFDPGMDSYVQRKGSFSYLNTKTGKMDTWNMTDGNDNRANEVALVSKYQFDNGWLWKLNAKYMNAPRANYVDYGGSTISEVAEADGYQLSDGSAYSGLIEGRRTWLHIGKVSNALLTTEVSKQLNNHKLMIGLNEWYYHINYYSSSFQWAGTVEAYPRTLSQMYVNPLDPTQTAHRSETFGYNELSPEYTKGSENKLALYFTDEWRVTPKFKLFYGGRLEYYRMSADQISASRFRGFHLGNFNTYSTAADGSIVATEHSIAPANVTKNKLNYAATLQMTYNVTNQFGLTADATIATRFPRISEYAGTGPTEEQYKRVTIPLVRGGIFYKNSWLDLSSMVTYISKSNNIDQQNLTKPGTSEGKTVLLIYNIQTLGWTTSAEINPFKNFHMHALFTYQKPVYKNYNASVTFSDGQTMSVNANNKIVKEIPQVLIELDPRYDITKNLSAWLSFRYFGKTYANLQEALYFNGHWETFGGVNWNVNKNLSLGVSVINIFNEKGAKGTISGSELITKDEAGKYAGKYMSGNYLRPFTVEFNASIKF
;
A
#
# COMPACT_ATOMS: atom_id res chain seq x y z
N MET A 1 -7.77 8.81 9.69
CA MET A 1 -7.58 7.59 10.52
C MET A 1 -6.11 7.51 10.90
N LEU A 2 -5.83 7.27 12.17
CA LEU A 2 -4.46 7.09 12.66
C LEU A 2 -3.94 5.69 12.28
N ASN A 3 -2.65 5.57 12.02
CA ASN A 3 -2.00 4.31 11.73
C ASN A 3 -0.76 4.18 12.62
N ALA A 4 -0.69 3.15 13.46
CA ALA A 4 0.43 2.95 14.38
C ALA A 4 1.66 2.32 13.71
N SER A 5 1.49 1.64 12.58
CA SER A 5 2.63 1.07 11.84
C SER A 5 3.32 2.11 10.96
N ASP A 6 2.57 3.08 10.43
CA ASP A 6 3.10 4.18 9.61
C ASP A 6 2.14 5.37 9.67
N ALA A 7 2.55 6.46 10.34
CA ALA A 7 1.73 7.66 10.49
C ALA A 7 1.37 8.35 9.16
N ASN A 8 2.11 8.07 8.09
CA ASN A 8 1.95 8.68 6.78
C ASN A 8 1.01 7.89 5.86
N LYS A 9 0.62 6.66 6.26
CA LYS A 9 -0.28 5.82 5.48
C LYS A 9 -1.70 5.84 6.05
N PRO A 10 -2.73 5.86 5.19
CA PRO A 10 -4.09 5.61 5.63
C PRO A 10 -4.22 4.17 6.17
N ARG A 11 -5.18 3.96 7.06
CA ARG A 11 -5.48 2.64 7.58
C ARG A 11 -6.01 1.72 6.47
N GLU A 12 -5.49 0.51 6.41
CA GLU A 12 -5.99 -0.55 5.53
C GLU A 12 -7.35 -1.07 6.04
N ILE A 13 -8.29 -1.26 5.12
CA ILE A 13 -9.59 -1.87 5.40
C ILE A 13 -9.58 -3.26 4.78
N GLN A 14 -9.41 -4.29 5.61
CA GLN A 14 -9.34 -5.66 5.16
C GLN A 14 -10.74 -6.22 4.88
N ILE A 15 -10.86 -6.99 3.81
CA ILE A 15 -12.08 -7.69 3.40
C ILE A 15 -11.85 -9.20 3.26
N GLY A 16 -10.83 -9.74 3.95
CA GLY A 16 -10.47 -11.17 3.89
C GLY A 16 -9.63 -11.55 2.67
N LEU A 17 -9.04 -10.60 1.98
CA LEU A 17 -8.01 -10.80 0.96
C LEU A 17 -6.72 -10.14 1.43
N PRO A 18 -5.55 -10.48 0.83
CA PRO A 18 -4.32 -9.74 1.08
C PRO A 18 -4.58 -8.25 0.92
N SER A 19 -4.06 -7.46 1.85
CA SER A 19 -4.27 -6.02 1.83
C SER A 19 -3.63 -5.42 0.57
N GLU A 20 -4.44 -4.71 -0.19
CA GLU A 20 -3.96 -3.76 -1.20
C GLU A 20 -3.98 -2.37 -0.53
N ASP A 21 -3.12 -1.47 -0.97
CA ASP A 21 -3.15 -0.08 -0.51
C ASP A 21 -4.57 0.48 -0.62
N VAL A 22 -5.01 1.25 0.38
CA VAL A 22 -6.33 1.88 0.34
C VAL A 22 -6.43 2.72 -0.93
N THR A 23 -7.36 2.38 -1.77
CA THR A 23 -7.63 3.13 -3.00
C THR A 23 -8.42 4.39 -2.66
N VAL A 24 -7.91 5.53 -3.08
CA VAL A 24 -8.58 6.83 -2.92
C VAL A 24 -9.04 7.33 -4.28
N TYR A 25 -10.30 7.75 -4.35
CA TYR A 25 -10.88 8.42 -5.51
C TYR A 25 -11.16 9.87 -5.15
N GLU A 26 -10.46 10.80 -5.80
CA GLU A 26 -10.71 12.22 -5.65
C GLU A 26 -11.63 12.70 -6.78
N ASN A 27 -12.79 13.23 -6.43
CA ASN A 27 -13.86 13.62 -7.37
C ASN A 27 -14.24 12.48 -8.35
N GLY A 28 -14.26 11.23 -7.86
CA GLY A 28 -14.63 10.05 -8.66
C GLY A 28 -13.55 9.50 -9.58
N LEU A 29 -12.33 10.05 -9.55
CA LEU A 29 -11.17 9.56 -10.29
C LEU A 29 -10.09 9.05 -9.33
N PRO A 30 -9.36 7.95 -9.62
CA PRO A 30 -8.27 7.50 -8.77
C PRO A 30 -7.30 8.63 -8.45
N ALA A 31 -7.01 8.89 -7.18
CA ALA A 31 -6.02 9.90 -6.79
C ALA A 31 -4.64 9.58 -7.37
N VAL A 32 -4.25 8.30 -7.34
CA VAL A 32 -3.12 7.75 -8.08
C VAL A 32 -3.58 6.50 -8.82
N TYR A 33 -3.34 6.45 -10.12
CA TYR A 33 -3.68 5.31 -10.97
C TYR A 33 -2.45 4.44 -11.23
N SER A 34 -2.58 3.14 -10.98
CA SER A 34 -1.53 2.14 -11.23
C SER A 34 -0.17 2.46 -10.60
N SER A 35 -0.11 2.44 -9.29
CA SER A 35 0.97 3.02 -8.47
C SER A 35 2.14 2.08 -8.16
N SER A 36 2.72 1.36 -9.13
CA SER A 36 3.94 0.58 -8.82
C SER A 36 5.08 1.47 -8.34
N VAL A 37 5.30 2.61 -8.96
CA VAL A 37 6.39 3.53 -8.64
C VAL A 37 5.93 4.89 -8.08
N HIS A 38 4.75 5.38 -8.48
CA HIS A 38 4.18 6.62 -7.95
C HIS A 38 3.24 6.32 -6.78
N LYS A 39 3.64 6.65 -5.57
CA LYS A 39 2.91 6.25 -4.35
C LYS A 39 1.79 7.23 -4.00
N LEU A 40 0.66 6.71 -3.50
CA LEU A 40 -0.48 7.51 -3.05
C LEU A 40 -0.06 8.57 -2.03
N SER A 41 0.71 8.19 -1.02
CA SER A 41 1.18 9.07 0.04
C SER A 41 2.10 10.21 -0.43
N ALA A 42 2.64 10.11 -1.64
CA ALA A 42 3.46 11.18 -2.24
C ALA A 42 2.62 12.23 -2.99
N HIS A 43 1.37 11.91 -3.35
CA HIS A 43 0.54 12.76 -4.21
C HIS A 43 -0.79 13.18 -3.60
N TRP A 44 -1.27 12.44 -2.63
CA TRP A 44 -2.54 12.69 -1.95
C TRP A 44 -2.39 12.59 -0.43
N ARG A 45 -3.00 13.52 0.28
CA ARG A 45 -3.16 13.54 1.74
C ARG A 45 -4.58 13.99 2.08
N SER A 46 -5.08 13.59 3.23
CA SER A 46 -6.33 14.14 3.76
C SER A 46 -6.04 15.51 4.37
N ASP A 47 -6.13 16.54 3.56
CA ASP A 47 -5.75 17.92 3.89
C ASP A 47 -6.94 18.91 3.85
N ALA A 48 -6.68 20.18 4.14
CA ALA A 48 -7.68 21.23 4.21
C ALA A 48 -8.28 21.61 2.84
N SER A 49 -7.68 21.17 1.72
CA SER A 49 -8.22 21.36 0.38
C SER A 49 -9.32 20.38 0.01
N LEU A 50 -9.66 19.46 0.91
CA LEU A 50 -10.78 18.56 0.78
C LEU A 50 -12.01 19.11 1.53
N LYS A 51 -13.14 19.14 0.85
CA LYS A 51 -14.45 19.44 1.44
C LYS A 51 -14.92 18.32 2.36
N GLY A 52 -14.57 17.06 2.05
CA GLY A 52 -14.90 15.90 2.84
C GLY A 52 -14.47 14.59 2.17
N THR A 53 -14.62 13.52 2.94
CA THR A 53 -14.38 12.15 2.49
C THR A 53 -15.56 11.26 2.85
N ASP A 54 -15.80 10.23 2.05
CA ASP A 54 -16.83 9.23 2.26
C ASP A 54 -16.25 7.83 1.95
N LEU A 55 -16.91 6.78 2.40
CA LEU A 55 -16.51 5.40 2.18
C LEU A 55 -17.32 4.79 1.03
N MET A 56 -16.64 4.40 -0.05
CA MET A 56 -17.24 3.64 -1.14
C MET A 56 -17.27 2.16 -0.76
N THR A 57 -18.46 1.54 -0.84
CA THR A 57 -18.62 0.11 -0.56
C THR A 57 -18.01 -0.76 -1.65
N PRO A 58 -17.67 -2.04 -1.37
CA PRO A 58 -17.15 -2.95 -2.39
C PRO A 58 -18.04 -3.11 -3.62
N SER A 59 -19.36 -3.12 -3.42
CA SER A 59 -20.32 -3.27 -4.52
C SER A 59 -20.39 -2.02 -5.40
N GLU A 60 -20.35 -0.83 -4.80
CA GLU A 60 -20.27 0.42 -5.54
C GLU A 60 -18.94 0.54 -6.28
N SER A 61 -17.83 0.18 -5.61
CA SER A 61 -16.50 0.17 -6.21
C SER A 61 -16.44 -0.76 -7.42
N ALA A 62 -17.03 -1.97 -7.32
CA ALA A 62 -17.08 -2.92 -8.43
C ALA A 62 -17.69 -2.32 -9.70
N ILE A 63 -18.80 -1.59 -9.57
CA ILE A 63 -19.49 -1.00 -10.72
C ILE A 63 -18.75 0.25 -11.23
N LYS A 64 -18.36 1.17 -10.37
CA LYS A 64 -17.74 2.42 -10.79
C LYS A 64 -16.30 2.25 -11.27
N THR A 65 -15.57 1.27 -10.74
CA THR A 65 -14.11 1.16 -10.95
C THR A 65 -13.64 -0.20 -11.49
N GLY A 66 -14.49 -1.22 -11.43
CA GLY A 66 -14.12 -2.60 -11.79
C GLY A 66 -13.34 -3.34 -10.70
N ASN A 67 -13.28 -2.83 -9.47
CA ASN A 67 -12.53 -3.44 -8.36
C ASN A 67 -13.44 -3.70 -7.16
N ILE A 68 -13.28 -4.84 -6.50
CA ILE A 68 -13.98 -5.15 -5.24
C ILE A 68 -13.06 -4.81 -4.08
N ALA A 69 -13.24 -3.62 -3.55
CA ALA A 69 -12.53 -3.14 -2.38
C ALA A 69 -13.32 -2.01 -1.71
N TYR A 70 -13.11 -1.80 -0.43
CA TYR A 70 -13.46 -0.50 0.16
C TYR A 70 -12.54 0.56 -0.41
N ALA A 71 -13.09 1.71 -0.73
CA ALA A 71 -12.33 2.85 -1.24
C ALA A 71 -12.77 4.14 -0.54
N VAL A 72 -11.86 5.10 -0.46
CA VAL A 72 -12.17 6.44 0.04
C VAL A 72 -12.58 7.32 -1.13
N SER A 73 -13.79 7.87 -1.09
CA SER A 73 -14.23 8.95 -1.98
C SER A 73 -13.88 10.29 -1.34
N ALA A 74 -13.01 11.05 -1.96
CA ALA A 74 -12.62 12.39 -1.52
C ALA A 74 -13.20 13.45 -2.47
N PHE A 75 -13.61 14.58 -1.92
CA PHE A 75 -14.20 15.69 -2.65
C PHE A 75 -13.35 16.93 -2.43
N SER A 76 -12.86 17.53 -3.52
CA SER A 76 -12.08 18.75 -3.45
C SER A 76 -12.91 19.96 -3.04
N GLU A 77 -12.31 20.91 -2.32
CA GLU A 77 -12.87 22.24 -2.10
C GLU A 77 -12.84 23.03 -3.42
N LEU A 78 -13.99 23.50 -3.85
CA LEU A 78 -14.17 24.18 -5.15
C LEU A 78 -14.26 25.69 -5.02
N GLY A 79 -14.20 26.22 -3.80
CA GLY A 79 -14.32 27.63 -3.47
C GLY A 79 -15.70 28.00 -2.93
N GLU A 80 -15.74 29.11 -2.19
CA GLU A 80 -16.94 29.67 -1.55
C GLU A 80 -17.17 31.13 -2.02
N LYS A 81 -18.42 31.61 -1.90
CA LYS A 81 -18.74 33.02 -2.28
C LYS A 81 -18.11 34.03 -1.31
N LYS A 82 -18.07 33.70 -0.03
CA LYS A 82 -17.44 34.52 1.00
C LYS A 82 -16.01 34.05 1.19
N PHE A 83 -15.12 34.97 1.51
CA PHE A 83 -13.77 34.59 1.91
C PHE A 83 -13.82 33.70 3.13
N SER A 84 -13.13 32.59 3.05
CA SER A 84 -12.98 31.61 4.13
C SER A 84 -11.61 30.99 4.09
N GLY A 85 -11.16 30.53 5.21
CA GLY A 85 -9.88 29.82 5.32
C GLY A 85 -9.90 28.77 6.41
N LYS A 86 -9.05 27.77 6.23
CA LYS A 86 -8.79 26.72 7.20
C LYS A 86 -7.29 26.49 7.29
N LEU A 87 -6.73 26.67 8.48
CA LEU A 87 -5.35 26.39 8.79
C LEU A 87 -5.31 25.28 9.83
N ASN A 88 -4.62 24.19 9.53
CA ASN A 88 -4.31 23.13 10.48
C ASN A 88 -2.79 23.10 10.71
N TYR A 89 -2.40 22.93 11.94
CA TYR A 89 -1.03 22.67 12.35
C TYR A 89 -0.98 21.42 13.20
N LYS A 90 -0.02 20.52 12.93
CA LYS A 90 0.27 19.36 13.78
C LYS A 90 1.75 19.31 14.08
N ALA A 91 2.08 18.91 15.29
CA ALA A 91 3.45 18.65 15.72
C ALA A 91 3.46 17.44 16.65
N ASN A 92 4.57 16.70 16.68
CA ASN A 92 4.77 15.65 17.68
C ASN A 92 6.08 15.83 18.43
N HIS A 93 6.25 15.09 19.51
CA HIS A 93 7.42 15.24 20.37
C HIS A 93 8.72 14.72 19.74
N PHE A 94 8.67 14.05 18.60
CA PHE A 94 9.85 13.68 17.79
C PHE A 94 10.30 14.78 16.84
N GLY A 95 9.56 15.88 16.74
CA GLY A 95 9.91 17.03 15.90
C GLY A 95 9.19 17.06 14.54
N MET A 96 8.20 16.19 14.31
CA MET A 96 7.32 16.32 13.14
C MET A 96 6.60 17.67 13.19
N GLN A 97 6.52 18.32 12.02
CA GLN A 97 5.72 19.52 11.80
C GLN A 97 4.92 19.36 10.50
N ASN A 98 3.63 19.60 10.60
CA ASN A 98 2.72 19.56 9.47
C ASN A 98 1.92 20.85 9.41
N PHE A 99 1.96 21.51 8.26
CA PHE A 99 1.21 22.72 7.94
C PHE A 99 0.23 22.43 6.81
N ASP A 100 -1.00 22.80 7.01
CA ASP A 100 -2.07 22.52 6.07
C ASP A 100 -3.03 23.72 6.03
N LEU A 101 -3.03 24.43 4.90
CA LEU A 101 -3.80 25.66 4.69
C LEU A 101 -4.67 25.51 3.45
N ASN A 102 -5.91 25.94 3.55
CA ASN A 102 -6.76 26.22 2.39
C ASN A 102 -7.45 27.56 2.55
N LEU A 103 -7.44 28.34 1.49
CA LEU A 103 -8.13 29.61 1.34
C LEU A 103 -9.12 29.51 0.19
N SER A 104 -10.31 30.06 0.34
CA SER A 104 -11.29 30.14 -0.72
C SER A 104 -12.08 31.47 -0.70
N GLY A 105 -12.65 31.86 -1.83
CA GLY A 105 -13.44 33.08 -1.92
C GLY A 105 -14.04 33.33 -3.30
N GLY A 106 -14.87 34.35 -3.40
CA GLY A 106 -15.46 34.82 -4.65
C GLY A 106 -14.63 35.92 -5.30
N ILE A 107 -14.48 35.85 -6.65
CA ILE A 107 -13.82 36.90 -7.48
C ILE A 107 -14.89 37.76 -8.19
N GLY A 108 -16.13 37.73 -7.78
CA GLY A 108 -17.24 38.40 -8.43
C GLY A 108 -17.91 37.59 -9.57
N ASN A 109 -19.05 38.01 -10.07
CA ASN A 109 -19.75 37.44 -11.25
C ASN A 109 -19.78 35.90 -11.35
N ASN A 110 -20.05 35.20 -10.22
CA ASN A 110 -20.13 33.75 -10.13
C ASN A 110 -18.78 33.00 -10.34
N TRP A 111 -17.65 33.65 -10.20
CA TRP A 111 -16.35 33.03 -10.14
C TRP A 111 -15.90 32.86 -8.68
N LEU A 112 -15.35 31.67 -8.39
CA LEU A 112 -14.81 31.30 -7.08
C LEU A 112 -13.38 30.83 -7.27
N TYR A 113 -12.57 30.99 -6.22
CA TYR A 113 -11.21 30.43 -6.20
C TYR A 113 -11.00 29.59 -4.95
N THR A 114 -10.02 28.69 -5.05
CA THR A 114 -9.41 27.98 -3.90
C THR A 114 -7.91 27.95 -4.09
N ALA A 115 -7.17 28.06 -2.98
CA ALA A 115 -5.73 27.93 -2.96
C ALA A 115 -5.33 27.22 -1.65
N GLY A 116 -4.53 26.18 -1.77
CA GLY A 116 -4.14 25.36 -0.61
C GLY A 116 -2.70 24.92 -0.67
N MET A 117 -2.15 24.60 0.50
CA MET A 117 -0.87 23.95 0.65
C MET A 117 -0.91 22.94 1.81
N TYR A 118 -0.25 21.83 1.61
CA TYR A 118 0.07 20.84 2.64
C TYR A 118 1.58 20.66 2.66
N GLN A 119 2.18 20.75 3.85
CA GLN A 119 3.60 20.52 4.04
C GLN A 119 3.82 19.63 5.25
N ASN A 120 4.54 18.52 5.06
CA ASN A 120 4.92 17.60 6.12
C ASN A 120 6.44 17.51 6.19
N PHE A 121 6.98 17.74 7.38
CA PHE A 121 8.38 17.61 7.73
C PHE A 121 8.46 16.68 8.94
N ASP A 122 8.66 15.38 8.68
CA ASP A 122 8.70 14.35 9.72
C ASP A 122 10.11 13.74 9.80
N PRO A 123 10.87 14.00 10.87
CA PRO A 123 12.17 13.37 11.08
C PRO A 123 12.05 11.89 11.45
N GLY A 124 10.82 11.38 11.72
CA GLY A 124 10.58 10.05 12.25
C GLY A 124 10.96 9.94 13.73
N SER A 125 10.63 8.83 14.35
CA SER A 125 11.10 8.50 15.71
C SER A 125 12.55 8.00 15.70
N PHE A 126 13.02 7.52 14.55
CA PHE A 126 14.37 7.00 14.32
C PHE A 126 15.20 8.04 13.59
N LYS A 127 15.83 8.94 14.22
CA LYS A 127 16.64 9.98 13.56
C LYS A 127 17.62 9.37 12.56
N LEU A 128 17.56 9.81 11.29
CA LEU A 128 18.48 9.38 10.26
C LEU A 128 19.81 10.17 10.35
N ARG A 129 20.91 9.59 9.85
CA ARG A 129 22.25 10.21 9.91
C ARG A 129 22.58 11.06 8.67
N PHE A 130 21.87 10.86 7.56
CA PHE A 130 22.17 11.48 6.27
C PHE A 130 21.07 12.46 5.79
N THR A 131 19.99 12.60 6.55
CA THR A 131 18.89 13.55 6.27
C THR A 131 18.14 13.88 7.55
N ASP A 132 17.60 15.09 7.63
CA ASP A 132 16.79 15.55 8.75
C ASP A 132 15.35 15.01 8.72
N TYR A 133 14.91 14.46 7.59
CA TYR A 133 13.52 14.05 7.40
C TYR A 133 13.39 12.63 6.87
N ALA A 134 12.61 11.81 7.56
CA ALA A 134 12.13 10.52 7.11
C ALA A 134 10.96 10.67 6.12
N ASP A 135 10.18 11.75 6.20
CA ASP A 135 9.16 12.13 5.21
C ASP A 135 9.13 13.66 5.03
N ARG A 136 9.41 14.08 3.82
CA ARG A 136 9.25 15.46 3.37
C ARG A 136 8.30 15.49 2.19
N THR A 137 7.03 15.81 2.47
CA THR A 137 5.98 15.87 1.45
C THR A 137 5.38 17.28 1.40
N GLN A 138 5.30 17.82 0.20
CA GLN A 138 4.74 19.15 -0.10
C GLN A 138 3.71 19.01 -1.22
N ILE A 139 2.49 19.49 -1.00
CA ILE A 139 1.40 19.48 -1.99
C ILE A 139 0.80 20.88 -2.03
N TYR A 140 0.61 21.40 -3.24
CA TYR A 140 0.01 22.71 -3.48
C TYR A 140 -1.21 22.55 -4.38
N HIS A 141 -2.28 23.27 -4.06
CA HIS A 141 -3.56 23.24 -4.76
C HIS A 141 -3.95 24.65 -5.22
N LEU A 142 -4.45 24.76 -6.43
CA LEU A 142 -5.10 25.95 -6.95
C LEU A 142 -6.38 25.53 -7.67
N GLY A 143 -7.43 26.31 -7.53
CA GLY A 143 -8.70 26.04 -8.20
C GLY A 143 -9.43 27.30 -8.62
N LEU A 144 -10.09 27.23 -9.77
CA LEU A 144 -10.97 28.25 -10.30
C LEU A 144 -12.30 27.60 -10.69
N THR A 145 -13.40 28.11 -10.14
CA THR A 145 -14.74 27.57 -10.34
C THR A 145 -15.66 28.63 -10.93
N ARG A 146 -16.37 28.27 -11.99
CA ARG A 146 -17.47 29.05 -12.56
C ARG A 146 -18.80 28.43 -12.13
N ILE A 147 -19.63 29.19 -11.46
CA ILE A 147 -21.02 28.81 -11.16
C ILE A 147 -21.89 29.12 -12.39
N LEU A 148 -22.70 28.14 -12.78
CA LEU A 148 -23.51 28.19 -13.99
C LEU A 148 -25.00 28.40 -13.62
N ASN A 149 -25.69 29.18 -14.46
CA ASN A 149 -27.16 29.34 -14.48
C ASN A 149 -27.77 29.46 -13.08
N GLY A 150 -27.32 30.43 -12.29
CA GLY A 150 -27.87 30.71 -10.96
C GLY A 150 -27.68 29.63 -9.90
N GLY A 151 -26.69 28.72 -10.10
CA GLY A 151 -26.39 27.64 -9.17
C GLY A 151 -26.85 26.27 -9.62
N LYS A 152 -27.40 26.11 -10.83
CA LYS A 152 -27.76 24.80 -11.39
C LYS A 152 -26.55 23.91 -11.64
N GLY A 153 -25.35 24.48 -11.72
CA GLY A 153 -24.13 23.72 -11.93
C GLY A 153 -22.87 24.53 -11.70
N HIS A 154 -21.73 23.86 -11.91
CA HIS A 154 -20.42 24.47 -11.88
C HIS A 154 -19.47 23.76 -12.84
N ILE A 155 -18.43 24.47 -13.24
CA ILE A 155 -17.24 23.94 -13.89
C ILE A 155 -16.04 24.46 -13.09
N SER A 156 -15.18 23.54 -12.62
CA SER A 156 -14.01 23.84 -11.82
C SER A 156 -12.76 23.30 -12.50
N LEU A 157 -11.75 24.13 -12.64
CA LEU A 157 -10.41 23.75 -13.07
C LEU A 157 -9.52 23.75 -11.84
N LEU A 158 -8.92 22.62 -11.54
CA LEU A 158 -8.06 22.42 -10.37
C LEU A 158 -6.65 22.09 -10.85
N TYR A 159 -5.65 22.63 -10.20
CA TYR A 159 -4.25 22.30 -10.38
C TYR A 159 -3.67 21.80 -9.07
N LYS A 160 -2.88 20.71 -9.12
CA LYS A 160 -2.16 20.15 -7.98
C LYS A 160 -0.70 19.91 -8.37
N TYR A 161 0.20 20.35 -7.53
CA TYR A 161 1.62 20.01 -7.59
C TYR A 161 2.01 19.25 -6.34
N SER A 162 2.73 18.12 -6.48
CA SER A 162 3.27 17.37 -5.36
C SER A 162 4.76 17.13 -5.51
N ASN A 163 5.47 17.19 -4.39
CA ASN A 163 6.90 16.89 -4.26
C ASN A 163 7.12 16.16 -2.93
N SER A 164 7.46 14.88 -3.02
CA SER A 164 7.69 14.04 -1.86
C SER A 164 9.04 13.37 -1.95
N LYS A 165 9.78 13.39 -0.85
CA LYS A 165 11.06 12.72 -0.70
C LYS A 165 11.10 11.98 0.63
N ASN A 166 11.50 10.71 0.60
CA ASN A 166 11.80 9.92 1.78
C ASN A 166 12.81 8.81 1.46
N PRO A 167 13.54 8.30 2.43
CA PRO A 167 14.60 7.30 2.20
C PRO A 167 14.09 5.88 1.88
N GLY A 168 12.77 5.66 1.79
CA GLY A 168 12.16 4.35 1.54
C GLY A 168 11.58 3.67 2.78
N ASN A 169 11.22 2.39 2.67
CA ASN A 169 10.39 1.67 3.65
C ASN A 169 11.08 1.23 4.96
N PHE A 170 12.21 1.81 5.35
CA PHE A 170 12.97 1.33 6.51
C PHE A 170 12.62 1.96 7.86
N ALA A 171 11.78 2.95 7.87
CA ALA A 171 11.65 3.79 9.06
C ALA A 171 11.25 3.00 10.34
N ASN A 172 10.63 1.84 10.20
CA ASN A 172 10.20 1.00 11.31
C ASN A 172 10.79 -0.43 11.29
N ALA A 173 11.84 -0.67 10.48
CA ALA A 173 12.58 -1.93 10.51
C ALA A 173 13.48 -2.00 11.75
N ALA A 174 13.61 -3.17 12.35
CA ALA A 174 14.49 -3.42 13.48
C ALA A 174 14.87 -4.89 13.58
N PRO A 175 16.07 -5.21 14.13
CA PRO A 175 16.46 -6.56 14.45
C PRO A 175 15.79 -7.05 15.74
N PHE A 176 15.52 -8.34 15.83
CA PHE A 176 14.96 -8.99 16.99
C PHE A 176 15.37 -10.46 17.07
N ILE A 177 15.09 -11.09 18.21
CA ILE A 177 15.24 -12.54 18.39
C ILE A 177 13.84 -13.14 18.40
N TYR A 178 13.59 -14.08 17.48
CA TYR A 178 12.35 -14.84 17.46
C TYR A 178 12.34 -15.87 18.59
N ALA A 179 11.33 -15.81 19.48
CA ALA A 179 11.34 -16.68 20.67
C ALA A 179 10.87 -18.12 20.39
N GLY A 180 10.23 -18.36 19.23
CA GLY A 180 9.72 -19.69 18.84
C GLY A 180 8.23 -19.87 19.13
N ASP A 181 7.63 -19.04 19.98
CA ASP A 181 6.23 -19.05 20.41
C ASP A 181 5.39 -17.89 19.87
N GLY A 182 5.86 -17.26 18.80
CA GLY A 182 5.23 -16.09 18.20
C GLY A 182 5.55 -14.77 18.89
N SER A 183 6.25 -14.80 20.00
CA SER A 183 6.79 -13.60 20.65
C SER A 183 8.19 -13.26 20.13
N ILE A 184 8.61 -12.03 20.42
CA ILE A 184 9.92 -11.50 20.07
C ILE A 184 10.66 -11.06 21.32
N LYS A 185 11.99 -11.16 21.29
CA LYS A 185 12.89 -10.60 22.29
C LYS A 185 13.72 -9.48 21.67
N LYS A 186 13.92 -8.43 22.45
CA LYS A 186 14.77 -7.29 22.07
C LYS A 186 16.20 -7.75 21.88
N LEU A 187 16.86 -7.25 20.81
CA LEU A 187 18.31 -7.39 20.67
C LEU A 187 19.02 -6.47 21.69
N ALA A 188 20.08 -6.96 22.33
CA ALA A 188 20.89 -6.16 23.23
C ALA A 188 21.49 -4.96 22.46
N GLY A 189 21.46 -3.78 23.08
CA GLY A 189 21.99 -2.56 22.48
C GLY A 189 21.16 -1.93 21.35
N PHE A 190 19.95 -2.44 21.08
CA PHE A 190 19.04 -1.87 20.09
C PHE A 190 17.66 -1.60 20.71
N ASP A 191 17.15 -0.38 20.59
CA ASP A 191 15.80 -0.02 21.04
C ASP A 191 14.83 0.12 19.86
N PRO A 192 14.00 -0.91 19.61
CA PRO A 192 13.03 -0.88 18.51
C PRO A 192 12.08 0.30 18.64
N GLY A 193 11.95 1.07 17.56
CA GLY A 193 11.11 2.26 17.54
C GLY A 193 11.85 3.55 17.89
N MET A 194 13.02 3.49 18.51
CA MET A 194 13.85 4.64 18.86
C MET A 194 15.18 4.66 18.12
N ASP A 195 15.79 3.50 17.91
CA ASP A 195 17.03 3.36 17.15
C ASP A 195 16.74 3.14 15.67
N SER A 196 17.52 3.77 14.81
CA SER A 196 17.42 3.58 13.36
C SER A 196 18.17 2.33 12.93
N TYR A 197 17.48 1.46 12.17
CA TYR A 197 18.09 0.34 11.47
C TYR A 197 18.42 0.67 10.01
N VAL A 198 18.33 1.95 9.65
CA VAL A 198 18.81 2.47 8.37
C VAL A 198 20.28 2.77 8.48
N GLN A 199 21.04 2.32 7.47
CA GLN A 199 22.50 2.46 7.47
C GLN A 199 22.95 3.91 7.62
N ARG A 200 24.17 4.05 8.16
CA ARG A 200 24.80 5.34 8.44
C ARG A 200 25.16 6.12 7.18
N LYS A 201 25.55 5.41 6.13
CA LYS A 201 26.01 5.98 4.85
C LYS A 201 24.80 6.38 3.98
N GLY A 202 24.83 7.58 3.45
CA GLY A 202 23.72 8.14 2.66
C GLY A 202 23.76 7.84 1.16
N SER A 203 24.76 7.10 0.66
CA SER A 203 24.89 6.81 -0.77
C SER A 203 25.49 5.43 -1.02
N PHE A 204 25.13 4.85 -2.18
CA PHE A 204 25.64 3.58 -2.67
C PHE A 204 25.99 3.65 -4.14
N SER A 205 27.01 2.87 -4.54
CA SER A 205 27.29 2.60 -5.95
C SER A 205 26.41 1.45 -6.44
N TYR A 206 25.90 1.57 -7.66
CA TYR A 206 25.10 0.52 -8.29
C TYR A 206 25.32 0.48 -9.81
N LEU A 207 25.00 -0.64 -10.44
CA LEU A 207 25.03 -0.77 -11.89
C LEU A 207 23.65 -0.37 -12.46
N ASN A 208 23.61 0.72 -13.22
CA ASN A 208 22.40 1.21 -13.82
C ASN A 208 21.98 0.32 -14.99
N THR A 209 20.87 -0.39 -14.86
CA THR A 209 20.32 -1.33 -15.87
C THR A 209 20.09 -0.67 -17.22
N LYS A 210 19.70 0.62 -17.24
CA LYS A 210 19.40 1.35 -18.46
C LYS A 210 20.66 1.74 -19.25
N THR A 211 21.71 2.10 -18.55
CA THR A 211 22.94 2.66 -19.16
C THR A 211 24.08 1.65 -19.22
N GLY A 212 24.04 0.58 -18.45
CA GLY A 212 25.13 -0.37 -18.30
C GLY A 212 26.36 0.21 -17.60
N LYS A 213 26.23 1.34 -16.90
CA LYS A 213 27.34 2.03 -16.24
C LYS A 213 27.12 2.06 -14.73
N MET A 214 28.25 2.09 -14.01
CA MET A 214 28.20 2.37 -12.57
C MET A 214 27.70 3.79 -12.34
N ASP A 215 26.82 3.93 -11.36
CA ASP A 215 26.19 5.18 -10.96
C ASP A 215 26.11 5.23 -9.43
N THR A 216 25.80 6.39 -8.88
CA THR A 216 25.64 6.59 -7.44
C THR A 216 24.19 6.89 -7.12
N TRP A 217 23.61 6.08 -6.23
CA TRP A 217 22.29 6.35 -5.67
C TRP A 217 22.43 7.04 -4.32
N ASN A 218 21.65 8.10 -4.15
CA ASN A 218 21.54 8.83 -2.89
C ASN A 218 20.27 8.42 -2.15
N MET A 219 20.39 7.97 -0.92
CA MET A 219 19.26 7.52 -0.10
C MET A 219 18.26 8.63 0.25
N THR A 220 18.69 9.89 0.26
CA THR A 220 17.77 11.03 0.42
C THR A 220 16.74 11.10 -0.70
N ASP A 221 17.05 10.57 -1.87
CA ASP A 221 16.21 10.55 -3.06
C ASP A 221 15.56 9.16 -3.29
N GLY A 222 15.57 8.28 -2.28
CA GLY A 222 15.06 6.91 -2.37
C GLY A 222 13.67 6.83 -2.97
N ASN A 223 12.71 7.55 -2.39
CA ASN A 223 11.38 7.75 -2.96
C ASN A 223 11.24 9.23 -3.34
N ASP A 224 11.81 9.64 -4.47
CA ASP A 224 11.62 10.99 -5.05
C ASP A 224 10.43 10.95 -6.02
N ASN A 225 9.32 11.50 -5.58
CA ASN A 225 8.09 11.57 -6.37
C ASN A 225 7.72 13.04 -6.59
N ARG A 226 7.58 13.43 -7.88
CA ARG A 226 7.12 14.76 -8.27
C ARG A 226 6.07 14.63 -9.34
N ALA A 227 4.94 15.30 -9.15
CA ALA A 227 3.87 15.26 -10.11
C ALA A 227 3.16 16.61 -10.24
N ASN A 228 2.65 16.85 -11.46
CA ASN A 228 1.73 17.92 -11.78
C ASN A 228 0.42 17.28 -12.23
N GLU A 229 -0.71 17.78 -11.73
CA GLU A 229 -2.05 17.32 -12.08
C GLU A 229 -2.93 18.50 -12.40
N VAL A 230 -3.69 18.40 -13.49
CA VAL A 230 -4.78 19.33 -13.84
C VAL A 230 -6.06 18.51 -13.87
N ALA A 231 -7.08 18.95 -13.16
CA ALA A 231 -8.38 18.28 -13.12
C ALA A 231 -9.52 19.24 -13.47
N LEU A 232 -10.49 18.71 -14.21
CA LEU A 232 -11.77 19.36 -14.51
C LEU A 232 -12.84 18.63 -13.69
N VAL A 233 -13.59 19.39 -12.88
CA VAL A 233 -14.71 18.87 -12.08
C VAL A 233 -15.96 19.65 -12.46
N SER A 234 -16.97 18.97 -12.98
CA SER A 234 -18.19 19.60 -13.46
C SER A 234 -19.44 18.85 -13.01
N LYS A 235 -20.46 19.63 -12.69
CA LYS A 235 -21.78 19.12 -12.33
C LYS A 235 -22.83 20.09 -12.88
N TYR A 236 -23.89 19.54 -13.51
CA TYR A 236 -25.00 20.35 -14.00
C TYR A 236 -26.35 19.64 -13.80
N GLN A 237 -27.29 20.34 -13.17
CA GLN A 237 -28.66 19.89 -12.97
C GLN A 237 -29.57 20.54 -14.03
N PHE A 238 -30.13 19.70 -14.92
CA PHE A 238 -31.07 20.12 -15.95
C PHE A 238 -32.49 20.34 -15.37
N ASP A 239 -33.28 21.18 -15.99
CA ASP A 239 -34.65 21.48 -15.54
C ASP A 239 -35.58 20.27 -15.57
N ASN A 240 -35.33 19.33 -16.45
CA ASN A 240 -36.07 18.07 -16.55
C ASN A 240 -35.64 17.00 -15.52
N GLY A 241 -34.81 17.38 -14.55
CA GLY A 241 -34.40 16.53 -13.42
C GLY A 241 -33.19 15.64 -13.70
N TRP A 242 -32.57 15.66 -14.89
CA TRP A 242 -31.31 14.98 -15.14
C TRP A 242 -30.16 15.70 -14.44
N LEU A 243 -29.30 14.94 -13.83
CA LEU A 243 -28.04 15.40 -13.28
C LEU A 243 -26.89 14.83 -14.12
N TRP A 244 -26.06 15.71 -14.66
CA TRP A 244 -24.83 15.35 -15.36
C TRP A 244 -23.61 15.71 -14.51
N LYS A 245 -22.63 14.81 -14.47
CA LYS A 245 -21.30 15.00 -13.90
C LYS A 245 -20.26 14.64 -14.93
N LEU A 246 -19.21 15.45 -15.01
CA LEU A 246 -18.04 15.17 -15.82
C LEU A 246 -16.78 15.50 -14.99
N ASN A 247 -15.95 14.50 -14.78
CA ASN A 247 -14.68 14.66 -14.10
C ASN A 247 -13.58 14.11 -15.02
N ALA A 248 -12.56 14.93 -15.25
CA ALA A 248 -11.43 14.54 -16.05
C ALA A 248 -10.14 15.04 -15.39
N LYS A 249 -9.04 14.31 -15.56
CA LYS A 249 -7.73 14.76 -15.08
C LYS A 249 -6.61 14.29 -15.98
N TYR A 250 -5.57 15.10 -16.05
CA TYR A 250 -4.29 14.73 -16.59
C TYR A 250 -3.23 14.88 -15.50
N MET A 251 -2.44 13.83 -15.26
CA MET A 251 -1.32 13.83 -14.33
C MET A 251 -0.04 13.42 -15.06
N ASN A 252 1.04 14.13 -14.78
CA ASN A 252 2.39 13.80 -15.23
C ASN A 252 3.35 13.81 -14.04
N ALA A 253 3.96 12.66 -13.76
CA ALA A 253 5.01 12.49 -12.76
C ALA A 253 6.34 12.21 -13.49
N PRO A 254 7.15 13.25 -13.77
CA PRO A 254 8.45 13.11 -14.43
C PRO A 254 9.50 12.42 -13.54
N ARG A 255 9.23 12.32 -12.24
CA ARG A 255 9.97 11.53 -11.27
C ARG A 255 8.97 10.72 -10.44
N ALA A 256 9.08 9.40 -10.53
CA ALA A 256 8.30 8.44 -9.78
C ALA A 256 9.26 7.32 -9.36
N ASN A 257 10.14 7.63 -8.41
CA ASN A 257 11.13 6.70 -7.93
C ASN A 257 10.64 6.03 -6.64
N TYR A 258 10.97 4.76 -6.53
CA TYR A 258 10.64 3.96 -5.37
C TYR A 258 11.80 3.01 -5.07
N VAL A 259 12.08 2.78 -3.80
CA VAL A 259 13.12 1.87 -3.35
C VAL A 259 12.52 0.79 -2.47
N ASP A 260 12.81 -0.45 -2.84
CA ASP A 260 12.54 -1.61 -2.02
C ASP A 260 13.82 -2.15 -1.38
N TYR A 261 13.67 -2.63 -0.17
CA TYR A 261 14.76 -3.26 0.58
C TYR A 261 14.28 -4.59 1.13
N GLY A 262 15.08 -5.61 0.95
CA GLY A 262 14.91 -6.92 1.55
C GLY A 262 16.08 -7.25 2.47
N GLY A 263 15.78 -7.67 3.69
CA GLY A 263 16.75 -8.32 4.56
C GLY A 263 16.91 -9.79 4.21
N SER A 264 18.06 -10.34 4.48
CA SER A 264 18.31 -11.77 4.48
C SER A 264 18.50 -12.28 5.92
N THR A 265 19.00 -13.48 6.09
CA THR A 265 19.29 -14.04 7.40
C THR A 265 20.33 -13.19 8.14
N ILE A 266 20.09 -12.90 9.41
CA ILE A 266 21.11 -12.38 10.32
C ILE A 266 21.97 -13.56 10.77
N SER A 267 23.27 -13.43 10.63
CA SER A 267 24.27 -14.45 11.03
C SER A 267 25.41 -13.81 11.83
N GLU A 268 26.04 -14.61 12.67
CA GLU A 268 27.26 -14.23 13.36
C GLU A 268 28.48 -14.58 12.50
N VAL A 269 29.45 -13.67 12.41
CA VAL A 269 30.69 -13.84 11.66
C VAL A 269 31.88 -13.61 12.56
N ALA A 270 32.98 -14.36 12.28
CA ALA A 270 34.25 -14.21 12.90
C ALA A 270 35.20 -13.35 12.03
N GLU A 271 36.32 -12.89 12.58
CA GLU A 271 37.34 -12.15 11.79
C GLU A 271 37.84 -12.95 10.61
N ALA A 272 37.97 -14.29 10.77
CA ALA A 272 38.39 -15.20 9.71
C ALA A 272 37.44 -15.21 8.49
N ASP A 273 36.22 -14.77 8.63
CA ASP A 273 35.25 -14.62 7.51
C ASP A 273 35.60 -13.43 6.62
N GLY A 274 36.56 -12.59 7.00
CA GLY A 274 37.19 -11.55 6.20
C GLY A 274 36.32 -10.29 6.03
N TYR A 275 35.30 -10.10 6.83
CA TYR A 275 34.51 -8.85 6.79
C TYR A 275 35.28 -7.68 7.37
N GLN A 276 35.22 -6.53 6.72
CA GLN A 276 35.94 -5.32 7.08
C GLN A 276 35.06 -4.09 7.09
N LEU A 277 35.31 -3.21 8.04
CA LEU A 277 34.71 -1.88 8.07
C LEU A 277 35.38 -0.95 7.03
N SER A 278 34.80 0.21 6.80
CA SER A 278 35.28 1.19 5.81
C SER A 278 36.69 1.72 6.08
N ASP A 279 37.17 1.61 7.32
CA ASP A 279 38.55 1.96 7.73
C ASP A 279 39.57 0.80 7.55
N GLY A 280 39.10 -0.33 7.02
CA GLY A 280 39.90 -1.56 6.81
C GLY A 280 40.04 -2.44 8.04
N SER A 281 39.50 -2.06 9.19
CA SER A 281 39.54 -2.92 10.38
C SER A 281 38.66 -4.16 10.21
N ALA A 282 39.16 -5.31 10.71
CA ALA A 282 38.43 -6.56 10.71
C ALA A 282 37.15 -6.45 11.55
N TYR A 283 36.10 -7.11 11.11
CA TYR A 283 34.81 -7.12 11.82
C TYR A 283 34.42 -8.54 12.22
N SER A 284 34.02 -8.69 13.47
CA SER A 284 33.34 -9.87 14.00
C SER A 284 32.05 -9.47 14.71
N GLY A 285 31.01 -10.30 14.64
CA GLY A 285 29.72 -10.07 15.25
C GLY A 285 28.54 -10.34 14.30
N LEU A 286 27.37 -9.77 14.61
CA LEU A 286 26.18 -10.00 13.80
C LEU A 286 26.19 -9.15 12.53
N ILE A 287 25.93 -9.81 11.40
CA ILE A 287 25.72 -9.16 10.10
C ILE A 287 24.36 -9.52 9.52
N GLU A 288 23.80 -8.63 8.72
CA GLU A 288 22.65 -8.90 7.85
C GLU A 288 23.03 -8.64 6.40
N GLY A 289 22.83 -9.65 5.54
CA GLY A 289 22.84 -9.46 4.10
C GLY A 289 21.60 -8.69 3.67
N ARG A 290 21.77 -7.69 2.83
CA ARG A 290 20.66 -6.84 2.38
C ARG A 290 20.62 -6.74 0.88
N ARG A 291 19.39 -6.57 0.37
CA ARG A 291 19.09 -6.47 -1.04
C ARG A 291 18.37 -5.14 -1.26
N THR A 292 18.75 -4.43 -2.30
CA THR A 292 18.16 -3.13 -2.64
C THR A 292 17.73 -3.15 -4.09
N TRP A 293 16.47 -2.73 -4.34
CA TRP A 293 15.92 -2.53 -5.68
C TRP A 293 15.59 -1.05 -5.84
N LEU A 294 16.18 -0.45 -6.86
CA LEU A 294 15.92 0.92 -7.26
C LEU A 294 14.93 0.91 -8.42
N HIS A 295 13.73 1.35 -8.18
CA HIS A 295 12.66 1.48 -9.18
C HIS A 295 12.62 2.92 -9.65
N ILE A 296 12.98 3.16 -10.91
CA ILE A 296 13.07 4.50 -11.49
C ILE A 296 12.04 4.62 -12.60
N GLY A 297 11.11 5.55 -12.44
CA GLY A 297 9.98 5.65 -13.35
C GLY A 297 9.59 7.08 -13.71
N LYS A 298 8.89 7.15 -14.85
CA LYS A 298 8.08 8.28 -15.27
C LYS A 298 6.70 7.76 -15.58
N VAL A 299 5.68 8.39 -15.03
CA VAL A 299 4.29 7.98 -15.26
C VAL A 299 3.44 9.17 -15.67
N SER A 300 2.46 8.93 -16.52
CA SER A 300 1.42 9.90 -16.84
C SER A 300 0.08 9.19 -16.99
N ASN A 301 -0.98 9.90 -16.72
CA ASN A 301 -2.33 9.38 -16.98
C ASN A 301 -3.27 10.50 -17.44
N ALA A 302 -4.25 10.10 -18.23
CA ALA A 302 -5.40 10.91 -18.61
C ALA A 302 -6.65 10.11 -18.29
N LEU A 303 -7.44 10.57 -17.34
CA LEU A 303 -8.60 9.87 -16.80
C LEU A 303 -9.84 10.73 -16.99
N LEU A 304 -10.92 10.10 -17.43
CA LEU A 304 -12.22 10.72 -17.59
C LEU A 304 -13.30 9.81 -17.02
N THR A 305 -14.24 10.40 -16.29
CA THR A 305 -15.48 9.76 -15.85
C THR A 305 -16.62 10.73 -16.09
N THR A 306 -17.66 10.26 -16.78
CA THR A 306 -18.90 11.02 -16.94
C THR A 306 -20.09 10.18 -16.51
N GLU A 307 -21.03 10.79 -15.80
CA GLU A 307 -22.22 10.15 -15.27
C GLU A 307 -23.45 11.00 -15.55
N VAL A 308 -24.53 10.37 -15.96
CA VAL A 308 -25.86 10.97 -15.99
C VAL A 308 -26.78 10.18 -15.07
N SER A 309 -27.55 10.89 -14.25
CA SER A 309 -28.47 10.26 -13.30
C SER A 309 -29.79 10.99 -13.19
N LYS A 310 -30.84 10.26 -12.85
CA LYS A 310 -32.17 10.83 -12.64
C LYS A 310 -32.95 10.03 -11.61
N GLN A 311 -33.72 10.74 -10.77
CA GLN A 311 -34.73 10.15 -9.93
C GLN A 311 -36.03 10.02 -10.74
N LEU A 312 -36.53 8.80 -10.90
CA LEU A 312 -37.74 8.43 -11.63
C LEU A 312 -38.66 7.67 -10.68
N ASN A 313 -39.62 8.36 -10.04
CA ASN A 313 -40.49 7.75 -9.03
C ASN A 313 -39.68 6.95 -7.98
N ASN A 314 -39.81 5.63 -8.05
CA ASN A 314 -39.16 4.71 -7.12
C ASN A 314 -37.73 4.27 -7.55
N HIS A 315 -37.24 4.74 -8.69
CA HIS A 315 -35.96 4.40 -9.26
C HIS A 315 -34.99 5.58 -9.22
N LYS A 316 -33.73 5.33 -8.89
CA LYS A 316 -32.64 6.27 -9.06
C LYS A 316 -31.64 5.67 -10.03
N LEU A 317 -31.82 6.02 -11.29
CA LEU A 317 -30.99 5.53 -12.39
C LEU A 317 -29.72 6.34 -12.53
N MET A 318 -28.63 5.67 -12.84
CA MET A 318 -27.36 6.27 -13.23
C MET A 318 -26.71 5.45 -14.34
N ILE A 319 -26.21 6.15 -15.34
CA ILE A 319 -25.38 5.58 -16.42
C ILE A 319 -24.06 6.35 -16.41
N GLY A 320 -22.97 5.65 -16.51
CA GLY A 320 -21.64 6.25 -16.49
C GLY A 320 -20.70 5.62 -17.52
N LEU A 321 -19.70 6.40 -17.90
CA LEU A 321 -18.61 6.00 -18.79
C LEU A 321 -17.30 6.40 -18.17
N ASN A 322 -16.31 5.50 -18.19
CA ASN A 322 -14.93 5.74 -17.84
C ASN A 322 -14.03 5.56 -19.08
N GLU A 323 -13.11 6.50 -19.27
CA GLU A 323 -12.01 6.38 -20.21
C GLU A 323 -10.73 6.71 -19.46
N TRP A 324 -9.92 5.67 -19.14
CA TRP A 324 -8.74 5.79 -18.31
C TRP A 324 -7.51 5.31 -19.07
N TYR A 325 -6.66 6.24 -19.44
CA TYR A 325 -5.37 5.99 -20.09
C TYR A 325 -4.22 6.18 -19.10
N TYR A 326 -3.26 5.25 -19.13
CA TYR A 326 -2.03 5.28 -18.30
C TYR A 326 -0.82 4.95 -19.16
N HIS A 327 0.28 5.67 -18.93
CA HIS A 327 1.56 5.42 -19.56
C HIS A 327 2.66 5.33 -18.50
N ILE A 328 3.56 4.37 -18.67
CA ILE A 328 4.74 4.15 -17.82
C ILE A 328 5.99 4.00 -18.67
N ASN A 329 7.09 4.58 -18.19
CA ASN A 329 8.45 4.30 -18.63
C ASN A 329 9.29 4.05 -17.36
N TYR A 330 9.60 2.79 -17.13
CA TYR A 330 10.08 2.29 -15.88
C TYR A 330 11.24 1.32 -16.09
N TYR A 331 12.23 1.37 -15.22
CA TYR A 331 13.24 0.33 -15.08
C TYR A 331 13.65 0.18 -13.62
N SER A 332 14.16 -1.01 -13.27
CA SER A 332 14.76 -1.24 -11.96
C SER A 332 16.23 -1.65 -12.09
N SER A 333 17.00 -1.29 -11.09
CA SER A 333 18.36 -1.79 -10.88
C SER A 333 18.43 -2.37 -9.48
N SER A 334 19.31 -3.33 -9.26
CA SER A 334 19.45 -3.96 -7.94
C SER A 334 20.90 -4.16 -7.57
N PHE A 335 21.15 -4.23 -6.28
CA PHE A 335 22.44 -4.59 -5.71
C PHE A 335 22.28 -5.21 -4.33
N GLN A 336 23.34 -5.85 -3.86
CA GLN A 336 23.42 -6.44 -2.53
C GLN A 336 24.50 -5.72 -1.72
N TRP A 337 24.38 -5.78 -0.41
CA TRP A 337 25.36 -5.27 0.53
C TRP A 337 25.23 -6.01 1.88
N ALA A 338 26.25 -5.96 2.69
CA ALA A 338 26.23 -6.47 4.06
C ALA A 338 26.32 -5.32 5.05
N GLY A 339 25.57 -5.40 6.13
CA GLY A 339 25.59 -4.40 7.20
C GLY A 339 25.73 -5.02 8.58
N THR A 340 26.32 -4.28 9.50
CA THR A 340 26.34 -4.62 10.93
C THR A 340 24.93 -4.59 11.51
N VAL A 341 24.66 -5.41 12.53
CA VAL A 341 23.36 -5.44 13.22
C VAL A 341 23.44 -4.59 14.48
N GLU A 342 23.25 -3.30 14.30
CA GLU A 342 23.36 -2.29 15.35
C GLU A 342 22.49 -1.06 15.01
N ALA A 343 22.35 -0.11 15.92
CA ALA A 343 21.80 1.20 15.59
C ALA A 343 22.69 1.92 14.57
N TYR A 344 22.08 2.39 13.48
CA TYR A 344 22.81 2.97 12.34
C TYR A 344 23.83 2.00 11.71
N PRO A 345 23.40 0.90 11.11
CA PRO A 345 24.27 -0.11 10.54
C PRO A 345 25.38 0.47 9.67
N ARG A 346 26.58 -0.09 9.80
CA ARG A 346 27.73 0.22 8.95
C ARG A 346 27.77 -0.78 7.79
N THR A 347 28.12 -0.33 6.61
CA THR A 347 28.36 -1.19 5.45
C THR A 347 29.69 -1.91 5.61
N LEU A 348 29.76 -3.13 5.11
CA LEU A 348 30.93 -4.01 5.22
C LEU A 348 31.44 -4.38 3.82
N SER A 349 32.74 -4.34 3.62
CA SER A 349 33.43 -5.02 2.56
C SER A 349 33.85 -6.44 3.02
N GLN A 350 34.33 -7.30 2.12
CA GLN A 350 34.76 -8.64 2.48
C GLN A 350 35.96 -9.07 1.66
N MET A 351 36.99 -9.56 2.33
CA MET A 351 38.09 -10.33 1.74
C MET A 351 37.77 -11.82 1.90
N TYR A 352 37.79 -12.58 0.84
CA TYR A 352 37.47 -13.99 0.89
C TYR A 352 38.36 -14.78 -0.07
N VAL A 353 38.48 -16.08 0.18
CA VAL A 353 39.19 -16.98 -0.73
C VAL A 353 38.44 -17.01 -2.07
N ASN A 354 39.17 -16.75 -3.16
CA ASN A 354 38.55 -16.75 -4.49
C ASN A 354 38.07 -18.17 -4.82
N PRO A 355 36.77 -18.41 -4.99
CA PRO A 355 36.26 -19.75 -5.29
C PRO A 355 36.73 -20.29 -6.66
N LEU A 356 37.22 -19.41 -7.54
CA LEU A 356 37.76 -19.78 -8.85
C LEU A 356 39.29 -20.09 -8.80
N ASP A 357 39.99 -19.56 -7.81
CA ASP A 357 41.40 -19.81 -7.55
C ASP A 357 41.64 -19.74 -6.04
N PRO A 358 41.60 -20.90 -5.35
CA PRO A 358 41.80 -20.96 -3.90
C PRO A 358 43.13 -20.44 -3.38
N THR A 359 44.09 -20.18 -4.26
CA THR A 359 45.40 -19.61 -3.89
C THR A 359 45.37 -18.07 -3.82
N GLN A 360 44.27 -17.44 -4.28
CA GLN A 360 44.14 -16.00 -4.32
C GLN A 360 43.04 -15.52 -3.39
N THR A 361 43.21 -14.32 -2.87
CA THR A 361 42.18 -13.59 -2.13
C THR A 361 41.40 -12.69 -3.07
N ALA A 362 40.09 -12.77 -3.03
CA ALA A 362 39.18 -11.87 -3.73
C ALA A 362 38.64 -10.81 -2.78
N HIS A 363 38.33 -9.64 -3.30
CA HIS A 363 37.73 -8.53 -2.55
C HIS A 363 36.31 -8.28 -3.05
N ARG A 364 35.38 -8.32 -2.11
CA ARG A 364 33.99 -7.88 -2.34
C ARG A 364 33.83 -6.46 -1.78
N SER A 365 33.49 -5.52 -2.62
CA SER A 365 33.21 -4.15 -2.22
C SER A 365 31.94 -4.05 -1.34
N GLU A 366 31.71 -2.89 -0.71
CA GLU A 366 30.51 -2.64 0.12
C GLU A 366 29.20 -2.92 -0.62
N THR A 367 29.15 -2.74 -1.94
CA THR A 367 28.03 -3.12 -2.80
C THR A 367 28.49 -4.14 -3.83
N PHE A 368 27.68 -5.14 -4.10
CA PHE A 368 28.00 -6.26 -4.99
C PHE A 368 26.72 -6.86 -5.58
N GLY A 369 26.82 -7.94 -6.35
CA GLY A 369 25.67 -8.65 -6.92
C GLY A 369 24.78 -7.75 -7.76
N TYR A 370 25.40 -6.86 -8.53
CA TYR A 370 24.67 -5.86 -9.33
C TYR A 370 23.74 -6.52 -10.34
N ASN A 371 22.46 -6.14 -10.28
CA ASN A 371 21.40 -6.64 -11.15
C ASN A 371 21.21 -8.16 -11.14
N GLU A 372 21.77 -8.86 -10.13
CA GLU A 372 21.50 -10.28 -9.92
C GLU A 372 20.09 -10.56 -9.41
N LEU A 373 19.43 -9.53 -8.87
CA LEU A 373 18.10 -9.58 -8.27
C LEU A 373 17.13 -8.81 -9.17
N SER A 374 16.42 -9.54 -10.00
CA SER A 374 15.22 -9.07 -10.69
C SER A 374 15.24 -7.64 -11.29
N PRO A 375 16.25 -7.28 -12.13
CA PRO A 375 16.18 -6.04 -12.88
C PRO A 375 15.03 -6.11 -13.90
N GLU A 376 14.33 -5.01 -14.11
CA GLU A 376 13.12 -4.93 -14.89
C GLU A 376 13.15 -3.73 -15.84
N TYR A 377 12.45 -3.85 -16.95
CA TYR A 377 12.18 -2.73 -17.85
C TYR A 377 10.77 -2.85 -18.40
N THR A 378 10.01 -1.75 -18.32
CA THR A 378 8.68 -1.66 -18.91
C THR A 378 8.47 -0.26 -19.48
N LYS A 379 8.15 -0.18 -20.76
CA LYS A 379 7.72 1.06 -21.42
C LYS A 379 6.45 0.78 -22.21
N GLY A 380 5.36 1.39 -21.81
CA GLY A 380 4.09 1.10 -22.46
C GLY A 380 2.92 1.86 -21.88
N SER A 381 1.75 1.46 -22.33
CA SER A 381 0.49 2.08 -21.92
C SER A 381 -0.61 1.04 -21.71
N GLU A 382 -1.56 1.39 -20.90
CA GLU A 382 -2.84 0.70 -20.79
C GLU A 382 -3.99 1.67 -20.92
N ASN A 383 -5.10 1.17 -21.42
CA ASN A 383 -6.34 1.89 -21.60
C ASN A 383 -7.53 1.06 -21.11
N LYS A 384 -8.47 1.70 -20.42
CA LYS A 384 -9.73 1.12 -19.98
C LYS A 384 -10.89 1.99 -20.43
N LEU A 385 -11.69 1.45 -21.33
CA LEU A 385 -12.98 2.05 -21.71
C LEU A 385 -14.10 1.23 -21.07
N ALA A 386 -14.91 1.84 -20.22
CA ALA A 386 -15.98 1.13 -19.54
C ALA A 386 -17.30 1.88 -19.57
N LEU A 387 -18.36 1.14 -19.84
CA LEU A 387 -19.74 1.57 -19.68
C LEU A 387 -20.34 0.86 -18.48
N TYR A 388 -21.07 1.59 -17.64
CA TYR A 388 -21.73 1.03 -16.46
C TYR A 388 -23.05 1.72 -16.16
N PHE A 389 -23.89 0.99 -15.43
CA PHE A 389 -25.15 1.54 -14.94
C PHE A 389 -25.44 1.06 -13.51
N THR A 390 -26.23 1.81 -12.78
CA THR A 390 -26.82 1.39 -11.50
C THR A 390 -28.27 1.85 -11.42
N ASP A 391 -29.07 1.10 -10.69
CA ASP A 391 -30.42 1.49 -10.29
C ASP A 391 -30.65 1.19 -8.82
N GLU A 392 -31.10 2.18 -8.07
CA GLU A 392 -31.62 2.04 -6.72
C GLU A 392 -33.15 2.03 -6.80
N TRP A 393 -33.77 0.86 -6.66
CA TRP A 393 -35.20 0.67 -6.80
C TRP A 393 -35.87 0.45 -5.44
N ARG A 394 -36.77 1.34 -5.07
CA ARG A 394 -37.67 1.19 -3.93
C ARG A 394 -38.90 0.38 -4.35
N VAL A 395 -38.80 -0.94 -4.31
CA VAL A 395 -39.87 -1.86 -4.72
C VAL A 395 -41.11 -1.66 -3.88
N THR A 396 -40.93 -1.53 -2.57
CA THR A 396 -41.95 -1.15 -1.59
C THR A 396 -41.33 -0.23 -0.52
N PRO A 397 -42.11 0.38 0.38
CA PRO A 397 -41.55 1.14 1.51
C PRO A 397 -40.59 0.32 2.39
N LYS A 398 -40.76 -1.02 2.43
CA LYS A 398 -39.95 -1.93 3.22
C LYS A 398 -38.82 -2.62 2.44
N PHE A 399 -38.89 -2.67 1.11
CA PHE A 399 -37.97 -3.45 0.29
C PHE A 399 -37.29 -2.58 -0.74
N LYS A 400 -35.96 -2.55 -0.69
CA LYS A 400 -35.08 -1.85 -1.62
C LYS A 400 -34.17 -2.83 -2.32
N LEU A 401 -33.94 -2.58 -3.61
CA LEU A 401 -32.92 -3.22 -4.43
C LEU A 401 -31.93 -2.16 -4.91
N PHE A 402 -30.67 -2.50 -4.92
CA PHE A 402 -29.63 -1.80 -5.67
C PHE A 402 -28.99 -2.81 -6.59
N TYR A 403 -28.95 -2.53 -7.87
CA TYR A 403 -28.30 -3.39 -8.85
C TYR A 403 -27.57 -2.57 -9.89
N GLY A 404 -26.58 -3.20 -10.51
CA GLY A 404 -25.79 -2.53 -11.53
C GLY A 404 -24.90 -3.50 -12.29
N GLY A 405 -24.41 -3.01 -13.41
CA GLY A 405 -23.50 -3.73 -14.28
C GLY A 405 -22.45 -2.81 -14.88
N ARG A 406 -21.31 -3.40 -15.20
CA ARG A 406 -20.16 -2.76 -15.86
C ARG A 406 -19.62 -3.68 -16.93
N LEU A 407 -19.31 -3.12 -18.08
CA LEU A 407 -18.54 -3.76 -19.14
C LEU A 407 -17.33 -2.90 -19.44
N GLU A 408 -16.14 -3.50 -19.46
CA GLU A 408 -14.87 -2.79 -19.62
C GLU A 408 -14.03 -3.44 -20.70
N TYR A 409 -13.67 -2.67 -21.71
CA TYR A 409 -12.63 -3.03 -22.66
C TYR A 409 -11.27 -2.58 -22.13
N TYR A 410 -10.37 -3.53 -21.93
CA TYR A 410 -9.02 -3.32 -21.44
C TYR A 410 -8.01 -3.60 -22.55
N ARG A 411 -7.15 -2.64 -22.82
CA ARG A 411 -6.03 -2.78 -23.74
C ARG A 411 -4.73 -2.43 -23.03
N MET A 412 -3.70 -3.25 -23.21
CA MET A 412 -2.34 -3.01 -22.77
C MET A 412 -1.38 -3.24 -23.93
N SER A 413 -0.37 -2.38 -24.06
CA SER A 413 0.75 -2.58 -24.99
C SER A 413 2.02 -2.06 -24.33
N ALA A 414 3.04 -2.90 -24.22
CA ALA A 414 4.29 -2.56 -23.57
C ALA A 414 5.48 -3.31 -24.18
N ASP A 415 6.62 -2.62 -24.22
CA ASP A 415 7.93 -3.22 -24.39
C ASP A 415 8.47 -3.60 -23.02
N GLN A 416 8.80 -4.86 -22.81
CA GLN A 416 9.15 -5.40 -21.50
C GLN A 416 10.40 -6.27 -21.56
N ILE A 417 11.23 -6.17 -20.52
CA ILE A 417 12.26 -7.17 -20.18
C ILE A 417 11.99 -7.60 -18.77
N SER A 418 11.85 -8.91 -18.60
CA SER A 418 11.68 -9.53 -17.31
C SER A 418 12.98 -10.11 -16.80
N ALA A 419 13.21 -9.87 -15.54
CA ALA A 419 14.38 -10.33 -14.80
C ALA A 419 14.51 -11.85 -14.65
N SER A 420 13.44 -12.61 -14.79
CA SER A 420 13.49 -14.06 -14.64
C SER A 420 14.35 -14.76 -15.70
N ARG A 421 14.73 -14.05 -16.76
CA ARG A 421 15.48 -14.63 -17.88
C ARG A 421 16.98 -14.44 -17.78
N PHE A 422 17.46 -13.31 -17.23
CA PHE A 422 18.89 -12.98 -17.24
C PHE A 422 19.31 -12.27 -15.97
N ARG A 423 20.36 -12.75 -15.33
CA ARG A 423 20.99 -12.10 -14.18
C ARG A 423 22.11 -11.19 -14.67
N GLY A 424 22.37 -10.10 -13.96
CA GLY A 424 23.50 -9.21 -14.22
C GLY A 424 23.39 -8.39 -15.51
N PHE A 425 22.22 -8.28 -16.16
CA PHE A 425 22.07 -7.63 -17.45
C PHE A 425 21.93 -6.10 -17.36
N HIS A 426 22.19 -5.44 -18.46
CA HIS A 426 21.70 -4.10 -18.79
C HIS A 426 21.05 -4.11 -20.20
N LEU A 427 20.36 -3.05 -20.56
CA LEU A 427 19.76 -2.96 -21.90
C LEU A 427 20.85 -2.93 -22.97
N GLY A 428 20.72 -3.79 -23.98
CA GLY A 428 21.69 -3.96 -25.06
C GLY A 428 22.60 -5.17 -24.86
N ASN A 429 23.82 -5.10 -25.37
CA ASN A 429 24.77 -6.21 -25.28
C ASN A 429 25.46 -6.26 -23.92
N PHE A 430 25.60 -7.44 -23.35
CA PHE A 430 26.32 -7.67 -22.11
C PHE A 430 26.86 -9.10 -22.06
N ASN A 431 27.89 -9.33 -21.23
CA ASN A 431 28.49 -10.65 -21.02
C ASN A 431 28.07 -11.24 -19.68
N THR A 432 27.69 -12.52 -19.68
CA THR A 432 27.68 -13.33 -18.46
C THR A 432 28.93 -14.18 -18.42
N TYR A 433 29.45 -14.45 -17.23
CA TYR A 433 30.65 -15.21 -17.02
C TYR A 433 30.32 -16.50 -16.25
N SER A 434 30.79 -17.64 -16.75
CA SER A 434 30.68 -18.94 -16.09
C SER A 434 32.06 -19.62 -16.03
N THR A 435 32.21 -20.51 -15.07
CA THR A 435 33.44 -21.34 -14.99
C THR A 435 33.18 -22.67 -15.68
N ALA A 436 34.00 -23.01 -16.67
CA ALA A 436 34.01 -24.31 -17.32
C ALA A 436 34.57 -25.39 -16.39
N ALA A 437 34.35 -26.68 -16.75
CA ALA A 437 34.81 -27.80 -15.94
C ALA A 437 36.36 -27.87 -15.78
N ASP A 438 37.09 -27.24 -16.68
CA ASP A 438 38.55 -27.12 -16.64
C ASP A 438 39.06 -25.91 -15.83
N GLY A 439 38.15 -25.16 -15.19
CA GLY A 439 38.43 -23.96 -14.40
C GLY A 439 38.58 -22.68 -15.21
N SER A 440 38.46 -22.75 -16.55
CA SER A 440 38.52 -21.55 -17.39
C SER A 440 37.25 -20.69 -17.25
N ILE A 441 37.38 -19.36 -17.39
CA ILE A 441 36.25 -18.44 -17.42
C ILE A 441 35.74 -18.30 -18.85
N VAL A 442 34.49 -18.69 -19.06
CA VAL A 442 33.81 -18.55 -20.34
C VAL A 442 32.89 -17.32 -20.27
N ALA A 443 33.14 -16.36 -21.16
CA ALA A 443 32.27 -15.24 -21.36
C ALA A 443 31.20 -15.59 -22.42
N THR A 444 29.97 -15.43 -22.10
CA THR A 444 28.85 -15.55 -23.04
C THR A 444 28.23 -14.18 -23.30
N GLU A 445 28.31 -13.74 -24.53
CA GLU A 445 27.69 -12.47 -24.95
C GLU A 445 26.18 -12.66 -25.12
N HIS A 446 25.42 -11.75 -24.57
CA HIS A 446 23.98 -11.68 -24.69
C HIS A 446 23.59 -10.34 -25.29
N SER A 447 22.56 -10.34 -26.12
CA SER A 447 21.88 -9.13 -26.59
C SER A 447 20.43 -9.19 -26.10
N ILE A 448 20.03 -8.19 -25.32
CA ILE A 448 18.66 -8.08 -24.84
C ILE A 448 17.96 -6.94 -25.57
N ALA A 449 16.88 -7.31 -26.25
CA ALA A 449 15.87 -6.37 -26.74
C ALA A 449 14.57 -6.56 -25.94
N PRO A 450 13.84 -5.47 -25.65
CA PRO A 450 12.52 -5.59 -25.07
C PRO A 450 11.57 -6.39 -25.96
N ALA A 451 10.81 -7.30 -25.37
CA ALA A 451 9.73 -7.99 -26.08
C ALA A 451 8.45 -7.14 -26.03
N ASN A 452 7.82 -6.95 -27.17
CA ASN A 452 6.51 -6.30 -27.20
C ASN A 452 5.41 -7.26 -26.76
N VAL A 453 4.59 -6.80 -25.83
CA VAL A 453 3.41 -7.52 -25.32
C VAL A 453 2.19 -6.65 -25.53
N THR A 454 1.24 -7.13 -26.32
CA THR A 454 -0.05 -6.45 -26.53
C THR A 454 -1.18 -7.39 -26.11
N LYS A 455 -2.09 -6.91 -25.26
CA LYS A 455 -3.27 -7.65 -24.79
C LYS A 455 -4.52 -6.79 -24.91
N ASN A 456 -5.57 -7.41 -25.43
CA ASN A 456 -6.91 -6.83 -25.54
C ASN A 456 -7.88 -7.78 -24.84
N LYS A 457 -8.59 -7.30 -23.83
CA LYS A 457 -9.44 -8.15 -22.98
C LYS A 457 -10.73 -7.42 -22.61
N LEU A 458 -11.75 -8.22 -22.31
CA LEU A 458 -13.04 -7.73 -21.82
C LEU A 458 -13.20 -8.14 -20.36
N ASN A 459 -13.43 -7.16 -19.50
CA ASN A 459 -13.76 -7.33 -18.09
C ASN A 459 -15.23 -6.99 -17.86
N TYR A 460 -15.80 -7.51 -16.79
CA TYR A 460 -17.16 -7.18 -16.37
C TYR A 460 -17.27 -7.14 -14.86
N ALA A 461 -18.26 -6.40 -14.37
CA ALA A 461 -18.72 -6.47 -13.00
C ALA A 461 -20.25 -6.41 -12.95
N ALA A 462 -20.80 -7.03 -11.92
CA ALA A 462 -22.23 -6.98 -11.63
C ALA A 462 -22.45 -6.99 -10.12
N THR A 463 -23.51 -6.32 -9.66
CA THR A 463 -23.91 -6.31 -8.26
C THR A 463 -25.42 -6.36 -8.11
N LEU A 464 -25.88 -7.04 -7.06
CA LEU A 464 -27.26 -7.03 -6.59
C LEU A 464 -27.23 -6.92 -5.06
N GLN A 465 -27.84 -5.88 -4.52
CA GLN A 465 -28.03 -5.70 -3.09
C GLN A 465 -29.51 -5.63 -2.76
N MET A 466 -29.90 -6.25 -1.66
CA MET A 466 -31.27 -6.30 -1.17
C MET A 466 -31.28 -5.80 0.28
N THR A 467 -32.24 -4.96 0.61
CA THR A 467 -32.51 -4.52 1.98
C THR A 467 -33.98 -4.66 2.25
N TYR A 468 -34.34 -5.39 3.30
CA TYR A 468 -35.74 -5.60 3.72
C TYR A 468 -35.93 -5.17 5.16
N ASN A 469 -36.75 -4.17 5.39
CA ASN A 469 -37.15 -3.68 6.70
C ASN A 469 -38.30 -4.56 7.21
N VAL A 470 -38.01 -5.50 8.09
CA VAL A 470 -39.04 -6.34 8.75
C VAL A 470 -39.91 -5.46 9.64
N THR A 471 -39.26 -4.63 10.44
CA THR A 471 -39.86 -3.58 11.26
C THR A 471 -39.19 -2.22 10.99
N ASN A 472 -39.58 -1.17 11.67
CA ASN A 472 -38.90 0.12 11.59
C ASN A 472 -37.48 0.10 12.21
N GLN A 473 -37.19 -0.90 13.05
CA GLN A 473 -35.93 -1.03 13.78
C GLN A 473 -35.07 -2.18 13.29
N PHE A 474 -35.67 -3.24 12.75
CA PHE A 474 -34.99 -4.47 12.38
C PHE A 474 -35.16 -4.79 10.90
N GLY A 475 -34.10 -5.19 10.24
CA GLY A 475 -34.13 -5.60 8.86
C GLY A 475 -33.04 -6.59 8.48
N LEU A 476 -33.15 -7.06 7.24
CA LEU A 476 -32.26 -8.01 6.60
C LEU A 476 -31.55 -7.31 5.44
N THR A 477 -30.31 -7.69 5.20
CA THR A 477 -29.55 -7.26 4.04
C THR A 477 -28.83 -8.44 3.41
N ALA A 478 -28.72 -8.43 2.10
CA ALA A 478 -27.90 -9.37 1.35
C ALA A 478 -27.31 -8.67 0.14
N ASP A 479 -26.11 -9.02 -0.25
CA ASP A 479 -25.52 -8.59 -1.51
C ASP A 479 -24.70 -9.69 -2.18
N ALA A 480 -24.70 -9.69 -3.50
CA ALA A 480 -23.87 -10.51 -4.35
C ALA A 480 -23.20 -9.61 -5.39
N THR A 481 -21.90 -9.63 -5.43
CA THR A 481 -21.09 -8.81 -6.34
C THR A 481 -20.03 -9.67 -6.99
N ILE A 482 -19.80 -9.48 -8.27
CA ILE A 482 -18.70 -10.10 -9.00
C ILE A 482 -17.97 -9.04 -9.79
N ALA A 483 -16.65 -9.07 -9.77
CA ALA A 483 -15.82 -8.28 -10.67
C ALA A 483 -14.71 -9.13 -11.27
N THR A 484 -14.34 -8.79 -12.49
CA THR A 484 -13.24 -9.45 -13.20
C THR A 484 -12.23 -8.44 -13.65
N ARG A 485 -10.96 -8.83 -13.67
CA ARG A 485 -9.87 -8.04 -14.25
C ARG A 485 -8.79 -8.93 -14.84
N PHE A 486 -8.00 -8.38 -15.72
CA PHE A 486 -6.73 -8.96 -16.12
C PHE A 486 -5.58 -8.22 -15.43
N PRO A 487 -4.40 -8.87 -15.30
CA PRO A 487 -3.21 -8.20 -14.76
C PRO A 487 -2.90 -6.91 -15.51
N ARG A 488 -2.58 -5.85 -14.76
CA ARG A 488 -2.25 -4.53 -15.29
C ARG A 488 -0.80 -4.47 -15.73
N ILE A 489 -0.43 -3.44 -16.48
CA ILE A 489 0.95 -3.21 -16.92
C ILE A 489 1.93 -3.18 -15.73
N SER A 490 1.53 -2.63 -14.58
CA SER A 490 2.34 -2.59 -13.36
C SER A 490 2.55 -3.95 -12.69
N GLU A 491 1.63 -4.91 -12.91
CA GLU A 491 1.72 -6.27 -12.36
C GLU A 491 2.57 -7.19 -13.24
N TYR A 492 2.93 -6.73 -14.43
CA TYR A 492 3.84 -7.43 -15.33
C TYR A 492 5.31 -7.09 -15.10
N ALA A 493 5.58 -5.96 -14.48
CA ALA A 493 6.93 -5.62 -14.08
C ALA A 493 7.40 -6.67 -13.06
N GLY A 494 8.45 -7.39 -13.34
CA GLY A 494 9.05 -8.38 -12.43
C GLY A 494 8.93 -9.84 -12.81
N THR A 495 7.86 -10.28 -13.44
CA THR A 495 7.65 -11.70 -13.69
C THR A 495 7.74 -12.13 -15.14
N GLY A 496 7.70 -11.20 -16.08
CA GLY A 496 7.57 -11.47 -17.52
C GLY A 496 6.38 -12.37 -17.82
N PRO A 497 5.38 -11.91 -18.55
CA PRO A 497 4.16 -12.64 -18.72
C PRO A 497 4.40 -13.90 -19.56
N THR A 498 4.15 -15.06 -18.98
CA THR A 498 3.80 -16.23 -19.77
C THR A 498 2.31 -16.14 -20.12
N GLU A 499 1.86 -16.80 -21.18
CA GLU A 499 0.42 -16.88 -21.49
C GLU A 499 -0.38 -17.48 -20.32
N GLU A 500 0.22 -18.38 -19.54
CA GLU A 500 -0.40 -18.95 -18.35
C GLU A 500 -0.63 -17.95 -17.23
N GLN A 501 0.22 -16.92 -17.11
CA GLN A 501 0.10 -15.87 -16.11
C GLN A 501 -0.99 -14.86 -16.46
N TYR A 502 -1.35 -14.76 -17.75
CA TYR A 502 -2.35 -13.80 -18.22
C TYR A 502 -3.76 -14.33 -18.10
N LYS A 503 -4.11 -14.80 -16.91
CA LYS A 503 -5.45 -15.31 -16.61
C LYS A 503 -6.34 -14.21 -16.05
N ARG A 504 -7.63 -14.33 -16.34
CA ARG A 504 -8.64 -13.46 -15.73
C ARG A 504 -8.72 -13.71 -14.23
N VAL A 505 -8.48 -12.68 -13.45
CA VAL A 505 -8.79 -12.67 -12.01
C VAL A 505 -10.29 -12.45 -11.86
N THR A 506 -10.95 -13.29 -11.09
CA THR A 506 -12.37 -13.18 -10.77
C THR A 506 -12.53 -13.07 -9.26
N ILE A 507 -13.30 -12.09 -8.82
CA ILE A 507 -13.54 -11.81 -7.41
C ILE A 507 -15.06 -11.83 -7.17
N PRO A 508 -15.67 -12.95 -6.78
CA PRO A 508 -17.03 -13.00 -6.24
C PRO A 508 -17.03 -12.61 -4.75
N LEU A 509 -18.00 -11.79 -4.36
CA LEU A 509 -18.32 -11.40 -3.00
C LEU A 509 -19.80 -11.66 -2.76
N VAL A 510 -20.12 -12.42 -1.72
CA VAL A 510 -21.50 -12.65 -1.27
C VAL A 510 -21.57 -12.34 0.22
N ARG A 511 -22.53 -11.53 0.61
CA ARG A 511 -22.78 -11.17 2.01
C ARG A 511 -24.26 -11.30 2.35
N GLY A 512 -24.54 -11.66 3.58
CA GLY A 512 -25.89 -11.68 4.12
C GLY A 512 -25.87 -11.41 5.60
N GLY A 513 -26.87 -10.68 6.09
CA GLY A 513 -26.88 -10.31 7.49
C GLY A 513 -28.12 -9.58 7.94
N ILE A 514 -28.04 -9.08 9.13
CA ILE A 514 -29.08 -8.36 9.83
C ILE A 514 -28.61 -6.94 10.19
N PHE A 515 -29.54 -6.03 10.33
CA PHE A 515 -29.31 -4.75 10.96
C PHE A 515 -30.43 -4.42 11.94
N TYR A 516 -30.04 -3.70 12.99
CA TYR A 516 -30.97 -3.23 14.01
C TYR A 516 -30.62 -1.78 14.38
N LYS A 517 -31.64 -0.93 14.45
CA LYS A 517 -31.46 0.48 14.77
C LYS A 517 -32.54 0.98 15.72
N ASN A 518 -32.12 1.56 16.83
CA ASN A 518 -32.99 2.30 17.73
C ASN A 518 -32.30 3.61 18.18
N SER A 519 -32.77 4.24 19.26
CA SER A 519 -32.23 5.53 19.72
C SER A 519 -30.81 5.46 20.28
N TRP A 520 -30.36 4.30 20.74
CA TRP A 520 -29.05 4.14 21.40
C TRP A 520 -28.12 3.13 20.72
N LEU A 521 -28.65 2.32 19.81
CA LEU A 521 -27.88 1.26 19.13
C LEU A 521 -28.19 1.26 17.63
N ASP A 522 -27.15 1.32 16.82
CA ASP A 522 -27.18 1.02 15.38
C ASP A 522 -26.21 -0.13 15.13
N LEU A 523 -26.76 -1.34 14.86
CA LEU A 523 -26.04 -2.61 14.77
C LEU A 523 -26.16 -3.17 13.35
N SER A 524 -25.07 -3.66 12.81
CA SER A 524 -25.00 -4.45 11.58
C SER A 524 -24.16 -5.69 11.80
N SER A 525 -24.66 -6.86 11.42
CA SER A 525 -23.94 -8.13 11.55
C SER A 525 -24.09 -8.93 10.26
N MET A 526 -22.96 -9.28 9.63
CA MET A 526 -22.92 -9.87 8.30
C MET A 526 -21.96 -11.06 8.23
N VAL A 527 -22.40 -12.10 7.56
CA VAL A 527 -21.53 -13.19 7.09
C VAL A 527 -21.09 -12.86 5.67
N THR A 528 -19.83 -13.06 5.37
CA THR A 528 -19.19 -12.69 4.09
C THR A 528 -18.44 -13.90 3.53
N TYR A 529 -18.69 -14.20 2.27
CA TYR A 529 -17.84 -15.03 1.44
C TYR A 529 -17.20 -14.20 0.34
N ILE A 530 -15.86 -14.23 0.25
CA ILE A 530 -15.12 -13.60 -0.83
C ILE A 530 -14.03 -14.55 -1.33
N SER A 531 -13.79 -14.55 -2.63
CA SER A 531 -12.64 -15.25 -3.19
C SER A 531 -11.94 -14.42 -4.25
N LYS A 532 -10.69 -14.77 -4.54
CA LYS A 532 -9.91 -14.17 -5.63
C LYS A 532 -9.17 -15.29 -6.34
N SER A 533 -9.49 -15.48 -7.63
CA SER A 533 -8.85 -16.50 -8.45
C SER A 533 -7.59 -15.98 -9.12
N ASN A 534 -6.73 -16.91 -9.55
CA ASN A 534 -5.55 -16.63 -10.36
C ASN A 534 -4.65 -15.52 -9.80
N ASN A 535 -4.42 -15.54 -8.48
CA ASN A 535 -3.36 -14.73 -7.89
C ASN A 535 -2.03 -15.23 -8.42
N ILE A 536 -1.15 -14.29 -8.77
CA ILE A 536 0.21 -14.58 -9.21
C ILE A 536 1.15 -14.15 -8.11
N ASP A 537 2.06 -15.03 -7.74
CA ASP A 537 3.08 -14.75 -6.75
C ASP A 537 4.40 -15.46 -7.10
N GLN A 538 5.51 -14.84 -6.72
CA GLN A 538 6.83 -15.45 -6.79
C GLN A 538 7.30 -15.75 -5.37
N GLN A 539 7.59 -17.02 -5.11
CA GLN A 539 8.15 -17.46 -3.84
C GLN A 539 9.58 -17.94 -4.03
N ASN A 540 10.47 -17.49 -3.16
CA ASN A 540 11.81 -18.06 -3.04
C ASN A 540 11.77 -19.18 -2.01
N LEU A 541 11.74 -20.42 -2.48
CA LEU A 541 11.73 -21.61 -1.64
C LEU A 541 13.17 -22.00 -1.29
N THR A 542 13.56 -21.73 -0.06
CA THR A 542 14.92 -22.03 0.42
C THR A 542 14.95 -23.44 1.00
N LYS A 543 15.96 -24.22 0.63
CA LYS A 543 16.20 -25.54 1.17
C LYS A 543 16.50 -25.44 2.68
N PRO A 544 15.75 -26.16 3.55
CA PRO A 544 15.96 -26.10 4.99
C PRO A 544 17.40 -26.38 5.40
N GLY A 545 17.94 -25.50 6.27
CA GLY A 545 19.32 -25.64 6.78
C GLY A 545 20.41 -25.16 5.82
N THR A 546 20.07 -24.60 4.66
CA THR A 546 20.99 -24.06 3.67
C THR A 546 20.63 -22.65 3.24
N SER A 547 21.48 -21.99 2.45
CA SER A 547 21.19 -20.73 1.77
C SER A 547 20.69 -20.92 0.33
N GLU A 548 20.59 -22.18 -0.15
CA GLU A 548 20.14 -22.45 -1.52
C GLU A 548 18.65 -22.14 -1.67
N GLY A 549 18.33 -21.15 -2.51
CA GLY A 549 16.95 -20.75 -2.82
C GLY A 549 16.63 -20.95 -4.30
N LYS A 550 15.40 -21.37 -4.58
CA LYS A 550 14.82 -21.46 -5.94
C LYS A 550 13.55 -20.62 -6.00
N THR A 551 13.52 -19.73 -6.96
CA THR A 551 12.31 -18.92 -7.22
C THR A 551 11.33 -19.72 -8.05
N VAL A 552 10.09 -19.84 -7.56
CA VAL A 552 8.98 -20.48 -8.27
C VAL A 552 7.88 -19.47 -8.48
N LEU A 553 7.25 -19.55 -9.64
CA LEU A 553 6.04 -18.82 -9.92
C LEU A 553 4.83 -19.67 -9.52
N LEU A 554 3.89 -19.04 -8.83
CA LEU A 554 2.68 -19.67 -8.34
C LEU A 554 1.45 -18.96 -8.90
N ILE A 555 0.48 -19.75 -9.36
CA ILE A 555 -0.87 -19.29 -9.66
C ILE A 555 -1.80 -20.02 -8.71
N TYR A 556 -2.48 -19.28 -7.86
CA TYR A 556 -3.31 -19.83 -6.79
C TYR A 556 -4.58 -19.00 -6.56
N ASN A 557 -5.48 -19.53 -5.77
CA ASN A 557 -6.70 -18.82 -5.37
C ASN A 557 -6.69 -18.56 -3.86
N ILE A 558 -7.46 -17.55 -3.45
CA ILE A 558 -7.77 -17.31 -2.03
C ILE A 558 -9.28 -17.40 -1.87
N GLN A 559 -9.73 -18.03 -0.79
CA GLN A 559 -11.13 -18.07 -0.37
C GLN A 559 -11.21 -17.66 1.09
N THR A 560 -12.14 -16.78 1.40
CA THR A 560 -12.36 -16.30 2.77
C THR A 560 -13.84 -16.41 3.13
N LEU A 561 -14.11 -17.07 4.25
CA LEU A 561 -15.37 -16.97 4.95
C LEU A 561 -15.14 -16.10 6.18
N GLY A 562 -16.01 -15.11 6.38
CA GLY A 562 -15.87 -14.14 7.46
C GLY A 562 -17.22 -13.80 8.10
N TRP A 563 -17.13 -13.23 9.27
CA TRP A 563 -18.25 -12.64 10.00
C TRP A 563 -17.82 -11.32 10.59
N THR A 564 -18.59 -10.26 10.31
CA THR A 564 -18.29 -8.91 10.79
C THR A 564 -19.53 -8.35 11.48
N THR A 565 -19.35 -7.82 12.67
CA THR A 565 -20.36 -7.05 13.40
C THR A 565 -19.83 -5.67 13.70
N SER A 566 -20.60 -4.64 13.31
CA SER A 566 -20.31 -3.24 13.59
C SER A 566 -21.47 -2.65 14.38
N ALA A 567 -21.17 -1.86 15.40
CA ALA A 567 -22.17 -1.22 16.24
C ALA A 567 -21.77 0.22 16.57
N GLU A 568 -22.73 1.13 16.45
CA GLU A 568 -22.70 2.47 17.03
C GLU A 568 -23.56 2.48 18.28
N ILE A 569 -22.97 2.75 19.43
CA ILE A 569 -23.57 2.59 20.75
C ILE A 569 -23.58 3.96 21.47
N ASN A 570 -24.76 4.49 21.73
CA ASN A 570 -24.99 5.79 22.37
C ASN A 570 -25.96 5.62 23.56
N PRO A 571 -25.57 4.91 24.64
CA PRO A 571 -26.49 4.48 25.71
C PRO A 571 -27.02 5.64 26.55
N PHE A 572 -26.28 6.77 26.60
CA PHE A 572 -26.68 8.00 27.26
C PHE A 572 -26.06 9.21 26.54
N LYS A 573 -26.62 10.36 26.84
CA LYS A 573 -26.22 11.63 26.24
C LYS A 573 -24.73 11.87 26.44
N ASN A 574 -23.90 12.18 25.69
CA ASN A 574 -22.46 12.47 25.79
C ASN A 574 -21.53 11.26 25.63
N PHE A 575 -22.03 10.03 25.61
CA PHE A 575 -21.20 8.86 25.34
C PHE A 575 -21.50 8.27 23.99
N HIS A 576 -20.46 8.05 23.20
CA HIS A 576 -20.51 7.45 21.87
C HIS A 576 -19.44 6.37 21.79
N MET A 577 -19.76 5.23 21.24
CA MET A 577 -18.81 4.14 21.03
C MET A 577 -19.07 3.49 19.68
N HIS A 578 -18.07 3.46 18.82
CA HIS A 578 -18.04 2.54 17.69
C HIS A 578 -17.36 1.24 18.14
N ALA A 579 -17.96 0.10 17.81
CA ALA A 579 -17.40 -1.22 18.06
C ALA A 579 -17.42 -2.03 16.76
N LEU A 580 -16.31 -2.66 16.41
CA LEU A 580 -16.17 -3.54 15.27
C LEU A 580 -15.53 -4.86 15.72
N PHE A 581 -16.15 -5.96 15.34
CA PHE A 581 -15.60 -7.31 15.47
C PHE A 581 -15.59 -7.97 14.11
N THR A 582 -14.45 -8.54 13.70
CA THR A 582 -14.36 -9.37 12.50
C THR A 582 -13.64 -10.67 12.81
N TYR A 583 -14.27 -11.78 12.46
CA TYR A 583 -13.64 -13.08 12.33
C TYR A 583 -13.57 -13.46 10.86
N GLN A 584 -12.39 -13.85 10.36
CA GLN A 584 -12.20 -14.26 8.98
C GLN A 584 -11.26 -15.44 8.88
N LYS A 585 -11.52 -16.31 7.90
CA LYS A 585 -10.69 -17.48 7.61
C LYS A 585 -10.25 -17.46 6.15
N PRO A 586 -9.21 -16.67 5.81
CA PRO A 586 -8.63 -16.66 4.48
C PRO A 586 -7.77 -17.91 4.27
N VAL A 587 -8.04 -18.69 3.24
CA VAL A 587 -7.30 -19.92 2.94
C VAL A 587 -6.81 -19.93 1.51
N TYR A 588 -5.62 -20.49 1.31
CA TYR A 588 -5.10 -20.80 -0.01
C TYR A 588 -5.88 -21.95 -0.66
N LYS A 589 -6.05 -21.87 -1.97
CA LYS A 589 -6.60 -22.93 -2.83
C LYS A 589 -5.72 -23.08 -4.07
N ASN A 590 -5.52 -24.31 -4.50
CA ASN A 590 -4.67 -24.66 -5.65
C ASN A 590 -3.22 -24.17 -5.48
N TYR A 591 -2.75 -24.10 -4.23
CA TYR A 591 -1.42 -23.64 -3.91
C TYR A 591 -0.46 -24.83 -3.76
N ASN A 592 0.18 -25.22 -4.87
CA ASN A 592 1.16 -26.31 -4.94
C ASN A 592 2.38 -25.85 -5.69
N ALA A 593 3.56 -26.13 -5.18
CA ALA A 593 4.83 -25.89 -5.84
C ALA A 593 5.81 -27.04 -5.56
N SER A 594 6.71 -27.30 -6.50
CA SER A 594 7.83 -28.22 -6.33
C SER A 594 9.09 -27.57 -6.89
N VAL A 595 10.19 -27.77 -6.18
CA VAL A 595 11.53 -27.33 -6.61
C VAL A 595 12.52 -28.45 -6.48
N THR A 596 13.43 -28.55 -7.44
CA THR A 596 14.58 -29.46 -7.39
C THR A 596 15.84 -28.63 -7.12
N PHE A 597 16.55 -28.95 -6.06
CA PHE A 597 17.78 -28.30 -5.64
C PHE A 597 19.01 -28.87 -6.37
N SER A 598 20.15 -28.25 -6.15
CA SER A 598 21.40 -28.60 -6.87
C SER A 598 21.87 -30.03 -6.62
N ASP A 599 21.54 -30.61 -5.46
CA ASP A 599 21.85 -32.01 -5.11
C ASP A 599 20.85 -33.02 -5.68
N GLY A 600 19.91 -32.60 -6.51
CA GLY A 600 18.85 -33.44 -7.08
C GLY A 600 17.65 -33.69 -6.15
N GLN A 601 17.70 -33.24 -4.90
CA GLN A 601 16.56 -33.38 -3.99
C GLN A 601 15.40 -32.50 -4.44
N THR A 602 14.24 -33.11 -4.60
CA THR A 602 12.98 -32.39 -4.91
C THR A 602 12.19 -32.18 -3.62
N MET A 603 11.81 -30.95 -3.36
CA MET A 603 10.92 -30.57 -2.27
C MET A 603 9.64 -29.94 -2.81
N SER A 604 8.53 -30.26 -2.19
CA SER A 604 7.22 -29.73 -2.56
C SER A 604 6.60 -28.99 -1.39
N VAL A 605 5.92 -27.89 -1.69
CA VAL A 605 5.08 -27.18 -0.75
C VAL A 605 3.62 -27.29 -1.19
N ASN A 606 2.78 -27.72 -0.26
CA ASN A 606 1.32 -27.73 -0.43
C ASN A 606 0.72 -26.84 0.67
N ALA A 607 0.21 -25.69 0.28
CA ALA A 607 -0.47 -24.76 1.19
C ALA A 607 -2.01 -24.78 1.03
N ASN A 608 -2.56 -25.77 0.33
CA ASN A 608 -4.02 -25.89 0.18
C ASN A 608 -4.73 -25.95 1.54
N ASN A 609 -5.79 -25.15 1.69
CA ASN A 609 -6.58 -24.98 2.91
C ASN A 609 -5.82 -24.41 4.13
N LYS A 610 -4.57 -24.01 3.96
CA LYS A 610 -3.82 -23.28 4.99
C LYS A 610 -4.20 -21.81 5.00
N ILE A 611 -4.09 -21.19 6.17
CA ILE A 611 -4.38 -19.75 6.35
C ILE A 611 -3.38 -18.91 5.55
N VAL A 612 -3.89 -17.89 4.89
CA VAL A 612 -3.06 -16.94 4.14
C VAL A 612 -2.14 -16.18 5.11
N LYS A 613 -0.86 -16.10 4.76
CA LYS A 613 0.14 -15.38 5.56
C LYS A 613 -0.25 -13.91 5.79
N GLU A 614 0.18 -13.38 6.92
CA GLU A 614 0.09 -11.95 7.28
C GLU A 614 -1.34 -11.40 7.41
N ILE A 615 -2.37 -12.23 7.21
CA ILE A 615 -3.77 -11.84 7.42
C ILE A 615 -4.23 -12.33 8.79
N PRO A 616 -4.58 -11.44 9.73
CA PRO A 616 -5.12 -11.82 11.02
C PRO A 616 -6.54 -12.38 10.86
N GLN A 617 -6.83 -13.44 11.62
CA GLN A 617 -8.18 -14.05 11.61
C GLN A 617 -9.19 -13.29 12.48
N VAL A 618 -8.70 -12.57 13.48
CA VAL A 618 -9.54 -11.79 14.41
C VAL A 618 -9.10 -10.33 14.37
N LEU A 619 -10.07 -9.45 14.20
CA LEU A 619 -9.92 -8.01 14.30
C LEU A 619 -10.97 -7.46 15.25
N ILE A 620 -10.56 -6.62 16.20
CA ILE A 620 -11.46 -5.93 17.12
C ILE A 620 -11.12 -4.44 17.08
N GLU A 621 -12.15 -3.61 17.08
CA GLU A 621 -12.00 -2.16 17.18
C GLU A 621 -13.04 -1.63 18.16
N LEU A 622 -12.59 -0.82 19.12
CA LEU A 622 -13.43 -0.17 20.12
C LEU A 622 -13.01 1.30 20.19
N ASP A 623 -13.90 2.19 19.81
CA ASP A 623 -13.64 3.63 19.76
C ASP A 623 -14.60 4.40 20.69
N PRO A 624 -14.44 4.34 22.03
CA PRO A 624 -15.23 5.13 22.95
C PRO A 624 -14.84 6.62 22.89
N ARG A 625 -15.85 7.46 22.93
CA ARG A 625 -15.75 8.91 23.04
C ARG A 625 -16.71 9.42 24.11
N TYR A 626 -16.25 10.36 24.91
CA TYR A 626 -17.05 11.04 25.90
C TYR A 626 -16.97 12.56 25.73
N ASP A 627 -18.12 13.21 25.57
CA ASP A 627 -18.26 14.66 25.47
C ASP A 627 -18.37 15.23 26.90
N ILE A 628 -17.21 15.63 27.47
CA ILE A 628 -17.10 16.18 28.83
C ILE A 628 -17.94 17.45 28.96
N THR A 629 -17.85 18.28 27.95
CA THR A 629 -18.69 19.49 27.77
C THR A 629 -19.11 19.59 26.30
N LYS A 630 -19.91 20.60 25.94
CA LYS A 630 -20.26 20.89 24.54
C LYS A 630 -19.03 21.17 23.66
N ASN A 631 -17.92 21.60 24.28
CA ASN A 631 -16.71 22.05 23.59
C ASN A 631 -15.50 21.16 23.85
N LEU A 632 -15.56 20.26 24.82
CA LEU A 632 -14.46 19.41 25.23
C LEU A 632 -14.86 17.94 25.16
N SER A 633 -14.11 17.14 24.42
CA SER A 633 -14.31 15.70 24.34
C SER A 633 -13.02 14.93 24.51
N ALA A 634 -13.11 13.76 25.12
CA ALA A 634 -12.03 12.77 25.20
C ALA A 634 -12.43 11.52 24.41
N TRP A 635 -11.46 10.88 23.81
CA TRP A 635 -11.68 9.66 23.03
C TRP A 635 -10.51 8.69 23.19
N LEU A 636 -10.81 7.40 23.00
CA LEU A 636 -9.83 6.32 22.92
C LEU A 636 -10.14 5.49 21.67
N SER A 637 -9.17 4.73 21.20
CA SER A 637 -9.33 3.74 20.15
C SER A 637 -8.43 2.56 20.46
N PHE A 638 -9.02 1.39 20.55
CA PHE A 638 -8.34 0.12 20.79
C PHE A 638 -8.56 -0.77 19.57
N ARG A 639 -7.47 -1.22 18.94
CA ARG A 639 -7.52 -2.08 17.76
C ARG A 639 -6.69 -3.31 18.01
N TYR A 640 -7.32 -4.46 18.06
CA TYR A 640 -6.66 -5.75 18.20
C TYR A 640 -6.52 -6.40 16.83
N PHE A 641 -5.30 -6.80 16.50
CA PHE A 641 -4.96 -7.65 15.38
C PHE A 641 -4.55 -9.01 15.93
N GLY A 642 -5.29 -10.07 15.57
CA GLY A 642 -5.01 -11.42 15.99
C GLY A 642 -3.70 -11.95 15.41
N LYS A 643 -3.35 -13.16 15.82
CA LYS A 643 -2.18 -13.90 15.33
C LYS A 643 -2.14 -13.95 13.80
N THR A 644 -0.93 -13.77 13.23
CA THR A 644 -0.66 -13.92 11.79
C THR A 644 0.41 -14.99 11.56
N TYR A 645 0.22 -15.82 10.53
CA TYR A 645 1.25 -16.76 10.12
C TYR A 645 2.32 -16.06 9.29
N ALA A 646 3.58 -16.44 9.53
CA ALA A 646 4.77 -15.89 8.89
C ALA A 646 5.32 -16.78 7.77
N ASN A 647 4.80 -18.01 7.62
CA ASN A 647 5.17 -18.92 6.55
C ASN A 647 3.98 -19.72 6.01
N LEU A 648 4.15 -20.33 4.83
CA LEU A 648 3.10 -21.09 4.12
C LEU A 648 2.63 -22.35 4.86
N GLN A 649 3.45 -22.93 5.72
CA GLN A 649 3.17 -24.17 6.41
C GLN A 649 2.44 -23.98 7.77
N GLU A 650 2.09 -22.73 8.14
CA GLU A 650 1.51 -22.39 9.45
C GLU A 650 2.40 -22.81 10.63
N ALA A 651 3.69 -22.97 10.39
CA ALA A 651 4.66 -23.42 11.38
C ALA A 651 5.17 -22.27 12.23
N LEU A 652 5.35 -21.10 11.61
CA LEU A 652 5.86 -19.89 12.24
C LEU A 652 4.79 -18.81 12.20
N TYR A 653 4.70 -18.02 13.27
CA TYR A 653 3.68 -17.00 13.43
C TYR A 653 4.14 -15.87 14.36
N PHE A 654 3.48 -14.74 14.27
CA PHE A 654 3.55 -13.67 15.26
C PHE A 654 2.26 -13.60 16.07
N ASN A 655 2.38 -13.35 17.37
CA ASN A 655 1.24 -13.19 18.27
C ASN A 655 0.44 -11.94 17.89
N GLY A 656 -0.83 -11.92 18.29
CA GLY A 656 -1.67 -10.75 18.13
C GLY A 656 -1.15 -9.57 18.97
N HIS A 657 -1.48 -8.35 18.54
CA HIS A 657 -1.07 -7.11 19.19
C HIS A 657 -2.20 -6.08 19.20
N TRP A 658 -2.06 -5.10 20.08
CA TRP A 658 -2.96 -3.97 20.16
C TRP A 658 -2.31 -2.72 19.53
N GLU A 659 -3.07 -2.02 18.73
CA GLU A 659 -2.79 -0.63 18.38
C GLU A 659 -3.72 0.27 19.19
N THR A 660 -3.18 1.20 19.95
CA THR A 660 -3.94 2.00 20.91
C THR A 660 -3.72 3.49 20.67
N PHE A 661 -4.82 4.23 20.67
CA PHE A 661 -4.82 5.67 20.44
C PHE A 661 -5.73 6.34 21.44
N GLY A 662 -5.52 7.62 21.67
CA GLY A 662 -6.42 8.41 22.47
C GLY A 662 -6.15 9.87 22.32
N GLY A 663 -7.02 10.69 22.87
CA GLY A 663 -6.82 12.13 22.81
C GLY A 663 -7.95 12.94 23.44
N VAL A 664 -7.70 14.22 23.46
CA VAL A 664 -8.64 15.24 23.91
C VAL A 664 -8.76 16.29 22.82
N ASN A 665 -9.98 16.67 22.48
CA ASN A 665 -10.28 17.73 21.54
C ASN A 665 -11.05 18.85 22.26
N TRP A 666 -10.59 20.09 22.09
CA TRP A 666 -11.20 21.27 22.69
C TRP A 666 -11.54 22.29 21.60
N ASN A 667 -12.82 22.54 21.38
CA ASN A 667 -13.30 23.65 20.57
C ASN A 667 -13.32 24.92 21.43
N VAL A 668 -12.22 25.66 21.45
CA VAL A 668 -12.06 26.89 22.25
C VAL A 668 -13.17 27.87 21.91
N ASN A 669 -13.46 28.01 20.64
CA ASN A 669 -14.59 28.78 20.09
C ASN A 669 -14.97 28.24 18.69
N LYS A 670 -15.88 28.92 17.97
CA LYS A 670 -16.32 28.52 16.63
C LYS A 670 -15.20 28.50 15.57
N ASN A 671 -14.11 29.18 15.82
CA ASN A 671 -13.00 29.41 14.89
C ASN A 671 -11.74 28.61 15.25
N LEU A 672 -11.51 28.32 16.53
CA LEU A 672 -10.30 27.67 17.03
C LEU A 672 -10.61 26.35 17.72
N SER A 673 -9.96 25.28 17.26
CA SER A 673 -9.97 23.97 17.90
C SER A 673 -8.53 23.54 18.20
N LEU A 674 -8.31 23.03 19.39
CA LEU A 674 -7.03 22.45 19.85
C LEU A 674 -7.23 20.98 20.17
N GLY A 675 -6.18 20.19 20.02
CA GLY A 675 -6.22 18.79 20.38
C GLY A 675 -4.84 18.26 20.76
N VAL A 676 -4.88 17.26 21.61
CA VAL A 676 -3.73 16.42 21.93
C VAL A 676 -4.13 14.99 21.66
N SER A 677 -3.32 14.25 20.94
CA SER A 677 -3.53 12.82 20.70
C SER A 677 -2.28 12.02 21.04
N VAL A 678 -2.49 10.79 21.41
CA VAL A 678 -1.43 9.83 21.73
C VAL A 678 -1.60 8.64 20.79
N ILE A 679 -0.52 8.25 20.15
CA ILE A 679 -0.41 7.05 19.32
C ILE A 679 0.36 6.01 20.10
N ASN A 680 -0.11 4.76 20.10
CA ASN A 680 0.49 3.63 20.80
C ASN A 680 0.63 3.88 22.32
N ILE A 681 -0.52 4.09 22.98
CA ILE A 681 -0.60 4.41 24.42
C ILE A 681 0.14 3.37 25.28
N PHE A 682 0.03 2.07 24.93
CA PHE A 682 0.65 0.98 25.67
C PHE A 682 2.12 0.75 25.29
N ASN A 683 2.65 1.54 24.34
CA ASN A 683 3.99 1.37 23.77
C ASN A 683 4.25 -0.06 23.31
N GLU A 684 3.22 -0.65 22.69
CA GLU A 684 3.26 -2.02 22.14
C GLU A 684 4.33 -2.08 21.06
N LYS A 685 5.20 -3.06 21.14
CA LYS A 685 6.31 -3.19 20.17
C LYS A 685 5.85 -3.91 18.92
N GLY A 686 5.01 -4.92 19.01
CA GLY A 686 4.48 -5.71 17.90
C GLY A 686 5.51 -6.00 16.80
N ALA A 687 5.46 -7.17 16.22
CA ALA A 687 6.24 -7.46 15.03
C ALA A 687 5.32 -8.11 13.99
N LYS A 688 5.56 -7.82 12.71
CA LYS A 688 4.83 -8.45 11.61
C LYS A 688 5.73 -8.67 10.42
N GLY A 689 5.33 -9.57 9.53
CA GLY A 689 6.01 -9.85 8.28
C GLY A 689 6.24 -11.34 8.07
N THR A 690 6.93 -11.65 6.99
CA THR A 690 7.35 -12.99 6.61
C THR A 690 8.71 -13.29 7.24
N ILE A 691 8.90 -14.50 7.73
CA ILE A 691 10.21 -14.98 8.19
C ILE A 691 10.97 -15.53 6.97
N SER A 692 12.01 -14.84 6.57
CA SER A 692 12.80 -15.19 5.37
C SER A 692 13.35 -16.61 5.44
N GLY A 693 13.29 -17.35 4.33
CA GLY A 693 13.81 -18.72 4.22
C GLY A 693 13.00 -19.78 4.95
N SER A 694 11.80 -19.47 5.43
CA SER A 694 10.97 -20.35 6.25
C SER A 694 9.83 -21.04 5.51
N GLU A 695 9.64 -20.81 4.22
CA GLU A 695 8.44 -21.23 3.49
C GLU A 695 8.22 -22.74 3.44
N LEU A 696 9.31 -23.52 3.45
CA LEU A 696 9.27 -24.98 3.47
C LEU A 696 9.32 -25.58 4.88
N ILE A 697 9.47 -24.76 5.92
CA ILE A 697 9.59 -25.23 7.30
C ILE A 697 8.24 -25.74 7.80
N THR A 698 8.24 -26.98 8.27
CA THR A 698 7.07 -27.64 8.86
C THR A 698 6.98 -27.39 10.37
N LYS A 699 5.84 -27.77 10.99
CA LYS A 699 5.65 -27.61 12.43
C LYS A 699 6.67 -28.35 13.27
N ASP A 700 7.13 -29.51 12.81
CA ASP A 700 8.13 -30.32 13.51
C ASP A 700 9.52 -29.66 13.49
N GLU A 701 9.77 -28.79 12.51
CA GLU A 701 11.02 -28.08 12.35
C GLU A 701 10.98 -26.65 12.94
N ALA A 702 9.81 -26.17 13.36
CA ALA A 702 9.64 -24.79 13.83
C ALA A 702 10.54 -24.46 15.03
N GLY A 703 10.83 -25.44 15.90
CA GLY A 703 11.73 -25.29 17.03
C GLY A 703 13.14 -24.83 16.66
N LYS A 704 13.61 -25.12 15.44
CA LYS A 704 14.92 -24.68 14.93
C LYS A 704 15.03 -23.15 14.73
N TYR A 705 13.85 -22.46 14.72
CA TYR A 705 13.80 -21.01 14.59
C TYR A 705 13.77 -20.28 15.93
N ALA A 706 13.55 -20.97 17.03
CA ALA A 706 13.65 -20.38 18.36
C ALA A 706 15.08 -19.87 18.63
N GLY A 707 15.19 -18.65 19.09
CA GLY A 707 16.49 -17.99 19.35
C GLY A 707 17.19 -17.40 18.12
N LYS A 708 16.64 -17.56 16.90
CA LYS A 708 17.25 -16.95 15.70
C LYS A 708 17.09 -15.45 15.67
N TYR A 709 18.14 -14.78 15.21
CA TYR A 709 18.13 -13.36 14.90
C TYR A 709 17.40 -13.11 13.59
N MET A 710 16.53 -12.11 13.57
CA MET A 710 15.69 -11.73 12.44
C MET A 710 15.56 -10.22 12.36
N SER A 711 15.08 -9.71 11.23
CA SER A 711 14.64 -8.32 11.08
C SER A 711 13.19 -8.27 10.63
N GLY A 712 12.47 -7.23 11.05
CA GLY A 712 11.08 -7.04 10.71
C GLY A 712 10.58 -5.65 11.06
N ASN A 713 9.30 -5.39 10.80
CA ASN A 713 8.66 -4.11 11.05
C ASN A 713 8.04 -4.07 12.45
N TYR A 714 8.18 -2.93 13.11
CA TYR A 714 7.63 -2.64 14.43
C TYR A 714 6.55 -1.57 14.36
N LEU A 715 5.77 -1.49 15.41
CA LEU A 715 4.85 -0.39 15.60
C LEU A 715 5.62 0.89 15.96
N ARG A 716 5.06 2.04 15.56
CA ARG A 716 5.56 3.35 16.00
C ARG A 716 5.56 3.41 17.54
N PRO A 717 6.63 3.90 18.18
CA PRO A 717 6.66 4.02 19.63
C PRO A 717 5.60 5.00 20.15
N PHE A 718 5.37 5.00 21.45
CA PHE A 718 4.51 5.98 22.12
C PHE A 718 4.79 7.39 21.58
N THR A 719 3.78 8.02 21.02
CA THR A 719 3.92 9.32 20.34
C THR A 719 2.83 10.27 20.81
N VAL A 720 3.22 11.43 21.31
CA VAL A 720 2.29 12.52 21.62
C VAL A 720 2.27 13.49 20.45
N GLU A 721 1.06 13.80 19.97
CA GLU A 721 0.83 14.77 18.89
C GLU A 721 -0.05 15.91 19.42
N PHE A 722 0.33 17.11 19.08
CA PHE A 722 -0.46 18.32 19.26
C PHE A 722 -1.07 18.74 17.92
N ASN A 723 -2.31 19.17 17.92
CA ASN A 723 -2.96 19.73 16.73
C ASN A 723 -3.72 21.03 17.07
N ALA A 724 -3.72 21.95 16.13
CA ALA A 724 -4.49 23.18 16.16
C ALA A 724 -5.17 23.40 14.82
N SER A 725 -6.44 23.79 14.83
CA SER A 725 -7.22 24.11 13.62
C SER A 725 -7.89 25.46 13.80
N ILE A 726 -7.65 26.35 12.84
CA ILE A 726 -8.25 27.68 12.78
C ILE A 726 -9.11 27.76 11.53
N LYS A 727 -10.38 28.23 11.69
CA LYS A 727 -11.30 28.53 10.59
C LYS A 727 -11.65 30.04 10.66
N PHE A 728 -11.69 30.71 9.54
CA PHE A 728 -11.98 32.14 9.44
C PHE A 728 -12.69 32.51 8.15
#